data_f6185488bb828191d1524474a0eba143
#
_entry.id   f6185488bb828191d1524474a0eba143
#
_cell.length_a   1.000
_cell.length_b   1.000
_cell.length_c   1.000
_cell.angle_alpha   90.00
_cell.angle_beta   90.00
_cell.angle_gamma   90.00
#
_symmetry.space_group_name_H-M   'P 1'
#
loop_
_entity.id
_entity.type
_entity.pdbx_description
1 polymer ?
#
loop_
_entity_poly.entity_id
_entity_poly.type
_entity_poly.pdbx_seq_one_letter_code
_entity_poly.pdbx_strand_id
1 'polypeptide(L)'
;NVEGPILPGSLSFFASGRIKRDNGHLYGRRVFHPHTFIWDAEVNNFVVDSLVGLGDGTVLLPEDTLGTVIDSLMGKDIFDWVLMNWHEQKTMQAKLSWRLGPYLKISYNRMFSDTRQQSYSHLYKWNPDGRSRSFSTRTADLLRMDLSISQSTFANIMLSRAVNHYRSQLSNDPDFFDQLDFQFPDEQSWNDEGPVLDSAVYYVDPRIFDYTPVYNYYVGGQSMGAYSRSSTVNTVKAEVVSQINPKHQLKSGIEYRKTDIVLTDLEVHLASYTGNIPTYQNPLYSPTHDTYGKEGRVPQEISVYLQDKVEADDIVANVGLRWDYFDPQWKTVNDPRDPNHHWPLKPINQYFDTDGNGEISENEMTYDNMKDDDDRLASNADGDPWYRDVDPKTQFSPRFALAFPITDKGYMHFSYGHFFQNPEFSYLYTNPEFEVPPSSGVGTTMGNADMEPQRTTQYEVGFSQQVGQDIGIEVTGYFKDIRNLNSTRIIQSFIAGDRYGMYINRDYANSRGITLAVSKRPTGRVSGNVDYTYSISEGNASDPTAAFYDEQLNIEPEKVLVPLDWDQRHTLNTNLTYHPFKSSGISLVFTYGSGIPYTTEYIGVRTSFENNARKPATYNVDMKSYYNFTLFNKYQISTHINIYNLFDIRNELTIYNDTGRATYSLLPTYTPQISGPGFNTLDEYLVRPDYYSRPRQVKIGFSLGLIQ
;
A
#
# COMPACT_ATOMS: atom_id res chain seq x y z
N ASN A 1 -7.46 -15.36 -25.60
CA ASN A 1 -8.69 -15.89 -24.99
C ASN A 1 -9.25 -16.99 -25.87
N VAL A 2 -9.74 -18.06 -25.23
CA VAL A 2 -10.44 -19.15 -25.90
C VAL A 2 -11.68 -19.46 -25.07
N GLU A 3 -12.82 -19.57 -25.71
CA GLU A 3 -14.09 -19.90 -25.06
C GLU A 3 -14.99 -20.72 -25.97
N GLY A 4 -15.87 -21.50 -25.41
CA GLY A 4 -16.81 -22.28 -26.18
C GLY A 4 -17.58 -23.30 -25.35
N PRO A 5 -18.54 -23.99 -25.98
CA PRO A 5 -19.26 -25.08 -25.35
C PRO A 5 -18.40 -26.34 -25.33
N ILE A 6 -18.35 -27.02 -24.18
CA ILE A 6 -17.87 -28.41 -24.05
C ILE A 6 -19.04 -29.36 -24.36
N LEU A 7 -20.22 -29.08 -23.76
CA LEU A 7 -21.49 -29.71 -24.06
C LEU A 7 -22.48 -28.62 -24.44
N PRO A 8 -22.99 -28.61 -25.68
CA PRO A 8 -23.90 -27.57 -26.16
C PRO A 8 -25.09 -27.38 -25.22
N GLY A 9 -25.35 -26.15 -24.84
CA GLY A 9 -26.46 -25.75 -23.96
C GLY A 9 -26.25 -26.02 -22.48
N SER A 10 -25.27 -26.82 -22.05
CA SER A 10 -25.12 -27.19 -20.63
C SER A 10 -23.73 -26.80 -20.04
N LEU A 11 -22.65 -27.14 -20.69
CA LEU A 11 -21.32 -26.91 -20.14
C LEU A 11 -20.47 -26.05 -21.10
N SER A 12 -19.95 -24.95 -20.59
CA SER A 12 -19.05 -24.04 -21.34
C SER A 12 -17.79 -23.74 -20.55
N PHE A 13 -16.72 -23.41 -21.28
CA PHE A 13 -15.46 -22.97 -20.71
C PHE A 13 -15.03 -21.63 -21.28
N PHE A 14 -14.20 -20.95 -20.51
CA PHE A 14 -13.44 -19.79 -20.90
C PHE A 14 -12.03 -19.93 -20.34
N ALA A 15 -11.02 -19.64 -21.15
CA ALA A 15 -9.64 -19.58 -20.74
C ALA A 15 -8.97 -18.33 -21.35
N SER A 16 -8.20 -17.64 -20.55
CA SER A 16 -7.42 -16.49 -21.00
C SER A 16 -6.03 -16.50 -20.40
N GLY A 17 -5.07 -16.01 -21.15
CA GLY A 17 -3.70 -15.78 -20.71
C GLY A 17 -3.20 -14.45 -21.21
N ARG A 18 -2.42 -13.75 -20.37
CA ARG A 18 -1.79 -12.48 -20.70
C ARG A 18 -0.39 -12.42 -20.14
N ILE A 19 0.55 -11.98 -20.95
CA ILE A 19 1.90 -11.59 -20.52
C ILE A 19 2.04 -10.10 -20.78
N LYS A 20 2.43 -9.36 -19.76
CA LYS A 20 2.74 -7.93 -19.85
C LYS A 20 4.20 -7.72 -19.45
N ARG A 21 4.93 -6.98 -20.25
CA ARG A 21 6.27 -6.47 -19.91
C ARG A 21 6.27 -4.97 -20.12
N ASP A 22 6.75 -4.26 -19.12
CA ASP A 22 6.91 -2.81 -19.13
C ASP A 22 8.32 -2.52 -18.62
N ASN A 23 9.19 -2.05 -19.47
CA ASN A 23 10.57 -1.77 -19.09
C ASN A 23 10.73 -0.48 -18.29
N GLY A 24 9.64 0.31 -18.16
CA GLY A 24 9.67 1.57 -17.44
C GLY A 24 10.29 2.72 -18.25
N HIS A 25 10.73 3.76 -17.55
CA HIS A 25 11.28 4.98 -18.16
C HIS A 25 12.31 5.70 -17.27
N LEU A 26 12.59 5.18 -16.10
CA LEU A 26 13.56 5.75 -15.17
C LEU A 26 14.82 4.88 -15.18
N TYR A 27 15.94 5.53 -15.37
CA TYR A 27 17.22 4.88 -15.59
C TYR A 27 18.18 5.12 -14.42
N GLY A 28 18.97 4.12 -14.13
CA GLY A 28 20.19 4.20 -13.36
C GLY A 28 21.40 3.83 -14.22
N ARG A 29 22.58 3.95 -13.68
CA ARG A 29 23.82 3.59 -14.35
C ARG A 29 24.61 2.66 -13.44
N ARG A 30 25.12 1.54 -13.95
CA ARG A 30 25.96 0.61 -13.20
C ARG A 30 27.37 1.13 -13.06
N VAL A 31 27.55 2.16 -12.25
CA VAL A 31 28.87 2.67 -11.88
C VAL A 31 29.45 1.84 -10.75
N PHE A 32 28.60 1.47 -9.81
CA PHE A 32 28.92 0.67 -8.64
C PHE A 32 28.06 -0.60 -8.60
N HIS A 33 28.56 -1.60 -7.88
CA HIS A 33 27.87 -2.84 -7.57
C HIS A 33 27.69 -2.96 -6.04
N PRO A 34 26.79 -3.81 -5.56
CA PRO A 34 26.65 -4.07 -4.12
C PRO A 34 27.98 -4.42 -3.44
N HIS A 35 28.86 -5.11 -4.14
CA HIS A 35 30.17 -5.56 -3.66
C HIS A 35 31.34 -4.78 -4.25
N THR A 36 31.13 -3.53 -4.64
CA THR A 36 32.25 -2.68 -5.13
C THR A 36 33.34 -2.50 -4.07
N PHE A 37 32.94 -2.48 -2.82
CA PHE A 37 33.83 -2.38 -1.67
C PHE A 37 33.69 -3.65 -0.83
N ILE A 38 34.82 -4.30 -0.56
CA ILE A 38 34.91 -5.46 0.32
C ILE A 38 35.79 -5.14 1.52
N TRP A 39 35.51 -5.75 2.65
CA TRP A 39 36.36 -5.62 3.82
C TRP A 39 37.61 -6.48 3.63
N ASP A 40 38.77 -5.88 3.78
CA ASP A 40 40.07 -6.56 3.77
C ASP A 40 40.64 -6.58 5.19
N ALA A 41 40.71 -7.76 5.77
CA ALA A 41 41.22 -7.97 7.13
C ALA A 41 42.71 -7.68 7.28
N GLU A 42 43.49 -7.83 6.22
CA GLU A 42 44.94 -7.57 6.26
C GLU A 42 45.22 -6.06 6.38
N VAL A 43 44.40 -5.26 5.70
CA VAL A 43 44.53 -3.79 5.71
C VAL A 43 43.67 -3.14 6.78
N ASN A 44 42.75 -3.93 7.38
CA ASN A 44 41.74 -3.48 8.35
C ASN A 44 40.91 -2.28 7.83
N ASN A 45 40.50 -2.32 6.57
CA ASN A 45 39.73 -1.29 5.90
C ASN A 45 38.95 -1.86 4.70
N PHE A 46 38.01 -1.05 4.15
CA PHE A 46 37.37 -1.40 2.88
C PHE A 46 38.32 -1.15 1.71
N VAL A 47 38.39 -2.13 0.81
CA VAL A 47 39.15 -2.05 -0.45
C VAL A 47 38.21 -2.17 -1.63
N VAL A 48 38.59 -1.59 -2.76
CA VAL A 48 37.83 -1.76 -4.01
C VAL A 48 38.04 -3.18 -4.52
N ASP A 49 36.94 -3.89 -4.78
CA ASP A 49 37.00 -5.26 -5.35
C ASP A 49 37.70 -5.21 -6.71
N SER A 50 38.72 -6.02 -6.88
CA SER A 50 39.47 -6.19 -8.12
C SER A 50 38.60 -6.66 -9.31
N LEU A 51 37.44 -7.27 -9.06
CA LEU A 51 36.48 -7.71 -10.07
C LEU A 51 35.75 -6.53 -10.76
N VAL A 52 35.77 -5.33 -10.18
CA VAL A 52 35.16 -4.13 -10.76
C VAL A 52 36.01 -3.49 -11.87
N GLY A 53 37.13 -4.12 -12.25
CA GLY A 53 37.96 -3.68 -13.39
C GLY A 53 38.84 -2.46 -13.13
N LEU A 54 39.05 -2.10 -11.88
CA LEU A 54 40.00 -1.08 -11.47
C LEU A 54 41.40 -1.60 -11.15
N GLY A 55 41.56 -2.89 -11.19
CA GLY A 55 42.74 -3.61 -11.59
C GLY A 55 43.95 -3.73 -10.67
N ASP A 56 44.02 -3.21 -9.43
CA ASP A 56 45.24 -3.34 -8.63
C ASP A 56 45.08 -3.31 -7.10
N GLY A 57 43.91 -3.67 -6.57
CA GLY A 57 43.73 -3.74 -5.11
C GLY A 57 44.04 -2.38 -4.40
N THR A 58 43.59 -1.30 -5.01
CA THR A 58 43.81 0.01 -4.45
C THR A 58 43.11 0.17 -3.12
N VAL A 59 43.90 0.27 -2.06
CA VAL A 59 43.41 0.56 -0.71
C VAL A 59 42.69 1.90 -0.72
N LEU A 60 41.46 1.96 -0.25
CA LEU A 60 40.75 3.21 -0.02
C LEU A 60 41.45 3.94 1.14
N LEU A 61 42.31 4.85 0.78
CA LEU A 61 42.87 5.79 1.70
C LEU A 61 41.85 6.83 2.15
N PRO A 62 42.05 7.57 3.25
CA PRO A 62 41.05 8.45 3.89
C PRO A 62 40.34 9.40 2.93
N GLU A 63 39.23 9.96 3.39
CA GLU A 63 38.22 10.85 2.76
C GLU A 63 38.52 11.56 1.42
N ASP A 64 39.77 12.00 1.23
CA ASP A 64 40.20 12.74 0.02
C ASP A 64 40.36 11.84 -1.24
N THR A 65 40.51 10.54 -1.07
CA THR A 65 40.85 9.63 -2.19
C THR A 65 39.61 9.01 -2.81
N LEU A 66 38.56 8.81 -2.04
CA LEU A 66 37.29 8.23 -2.53
C LEU A 66 36.68 9.15 -3.61
N GLY A 67 36.64 10.44 -3.41
CA GLY A 67 36.19 11.43 -4.39
C GLY A 67 36.96 11.34 -5.71
N THR A 68 38.26 11.17 -5.66
CA THR A 68 39.13 11.09 -6.85
C THR A 68 38.88 9.78 -7.62
N VAL A 69 38.67 8.67 -6.93
CA VAL A 69 38.34 7.38 -7.54
C VAL A 69 36.96 7.46 -8.18
N ILE A 70 35.98 8.02 -7.51
CA ILE A 70 34.62 8.20 -8.02
C ILE A 70 34.65 9.08 -9.28
N ASP A 71 35.32 10.20 -9.27
CA ASP A 71 35.48 11.11 -10.41
C ASP A 71 36.18 10.43 -11.60
N SER A 72 37.18 9.60 -11.32
CA SER A 72 37.90 8.82 -12.34
C SER A 72 37.00 7.75 -12.97
N LEU A 73 36.12 7.10 -12.18
CA LEU A 73 35.17 6.12 -12.66
C LEU A 73 34.07 6.77 -13.49
N MET A 74 33.52 7.89 -13.05
CA MET A 74 32.44 8.60 -13.73
C MET A 74 32.82 9.21 -15.06
N GLY A 75 34.12 9.57 -15.24
CA GLY A 75 34.64 10.05 -16.52
C GLY A 75 34.69 9.00 -17.64
N LYS A 76 34.41 7.72 -17.32
CA LYS A 76 34.40 6.63 -18.32
C LYS A 76 32.99 6.38 -18.87
N ASP A 77 32.78 6.59 -20.15
CA ASP A 77 31.50 6.30 -20.85
C ASP A 77 31.19 4.81 -21.05
N ILE A 78 31.82 3.92 -20.26
CA ILE A 78 31.75 2.47 -20.40
C ILE A 78 30.64 1.82 -19.60
N PHE A 79 29.90 2.58 -18.79
CA PHE A 79 28.87 2.03 -17.89
C PHE A 79 27.50 1.97 -18.53
N ASP A 80 26.85 0.83 -18.42
CA ASP A 80 25.53 0.60 -19.02
C ASP A 80 24.42 1.34 -18.28
N TRP A 81 23.52 1.95 -19.05
CA TRP A 81 22.27 2.47 -18.55
C TRP A 81 21.28 1.32 -18.32
N VAL A 82 20.66 1.28 -17.15
CA VAL A 82 19.74 0.23 -16.71
C VAL A 82 18.39 0.82 -16.36
N LEU A 83 17.33 0.17 -16.82
CA LEU A 83 15.96 0.51 -16.44
C LEU A 83 15.69 0.06 -15.02
N MET A 84 15.28 1.00 -14.13
CA MET A 84 15.11 0.76 -12.71
C MET A 84 13.65 0.61 -12.27
N ASN A 85 12.68 0.92 -13.13
CA ASN A 85 11.24 0.84 -12.83
C ASN A 85 10.50 -0.10 -13.78
N TRP A 86 11.02 -1.30 -13.93
CA TRP A 86 10.45 -2.33 -14.80
C TRP A 86 9.35 -3.13 -14.09
N HIS A 87 8.43 -3.70 -14.88
CA HIS A 87 7.33 -4.53 -14.40
C HIS A 87 7.03 -5.66 -15.39
N GLU A 88 7.03 -6.89 -14.90
CA GLU A 88 6.59 -8.07 -15.63
C GLU A 88 5.41 -8.71 -14.94
N GLN A 89 4.40 -9.11 -15.69
CA GLN A 89 3.21 -9.75 -15.16
C GLN A 89 2.73 -10.86 -16.08
N LYS A 90 2.43 -12.01 -15.53
CA LYS A 90 1.75 -13.12 -16.18
C LYS A 90 0.41 -13.32 -15.49
N THR A 91 -0.67 -13.32 -16.25
CA THR A 91 -2.02 -13.59 -15.71
C THR A 91 -2.66 -14.72 -16.49
N MET A 92 -3.35 -15.60 -15.79
CA MET A 92 -4.15 -16.68 -16.36
C MET A 92 -5.51 -16.71 -15.69
N GLN A 93 -6.54 -16.99 -16.47
CA GLN A 93 -7.88 -17.19 -15.96
C GLN A 93 -8.51 -18.38 -16.67
N ALA A 94 -9.15 -19.24 -15.89
CA ALA A 94 -9.96 -20.34 -16.39
C ALA A 94 -11.32 -20.33 -15.71
N LYS A 95 -12.38 -20.48 -16.47
CA LYS A 95 -13.76 -20.55 -15.97
C LYS A 95 -14.49 -21.71 -16.62
N LEU A 96 -15.16 -22.50 -15.79
CA LEU A 96 -16.13 -23.50 -16.20
C LEU A 96 -17.52 -23.05 -15.75
N SER A 97 -18.51 -23.18 -16.62
CA SER A 97 -19.89 -22.86 -16.31
C SER A 97 -20.78 -24.02 -16.73
N TRP A 98 -21.45 -24.58 -15.75
CA TRP A 98 -22.35 -25.74 -15.92
C TRP A 98 -23.77 -25.37 -15.56
N ARG A 99 -24.66 -25.48 -16.52
CA ARG A 99 -26.09 -25.29 -16.33
C ARG A 99 -26.74 -26.65 -16.19
N LEU A 100 -27.29 -26.94 -15.00
CA LEU A 100 -27.99 -28.14 -14.62
C LEU A 100 -29.50 -27.86 -14.69
N GLY A 101 -30.04 -27.97 -15.88
CA GLY A 101 -31.45 -27.61 -16.13
C GLY A 101 -31.72 -26.10 -16.03
N PRO A 102 -32.98 -25.69 -15.89
CA PRO A 102 -33.38 -24.28 -15.84
C PRO A 102 -33.11 -23.60 -14.47
N TYR A 103 -32.91 -24.39 -13.42
CA TYR A 103 -32.96 -23.92 -12.05
C TYR A 103 -31.57 -23.73 -11.40
N LEU A 104 -30.52 -24.39 -11.90
CA LEU A 104 -29.22 -24.38 -11.28
C LEU A 104 -28.12 -24.13 -12.30
N LYS A 105 -27.28 -23.10 -12.02
CA LYS A 105 -26.03 -22.87 -12.71
C LYS A 105 -24.89 -22.88 -11.72
N ILE A 106 -23.90 -23.70 -11.97
CA ILE A 106 -22.65 -23.76 -11.20
C ILE A 106 -21.55 -23.17 -12.06
N SER A 107 -20.73 -22.31 -11.50
CA SER A 107 -19.55 -21.79 -12.17
C SER A 107 -18.34 -21.84 -11.25
N TYR A 108 -17.23 -22.34 -11.77
CA TYR A 108 -15.93 -22.29 -11.11
C TYR A 108 -15.00 -21.41 -11.91
N ASN A 109 -14.35 -20.49 -11.24
CA ASN A 109 -13.38 -19.57 -11.85
C ASN A 109 -12.07 -19.60 -11.05
N ARG A 110 -10.97 -19.86 -11.73
CA ARG A 110 -9.62 -19.75 -11.17
C ARG A 110 -8.85 -18.66 -11.87
N MET A 111 -8.25 -17.77 -11.08
CA MET A 111 -7.37 -16.71 -11.53
C MET A 111 -5.98 -16.93 -10.92
N PHE A 112 -4.97 -16.67 -11.73
CA PHE A 112 -3.57 -16.68 -11.32
C PHE A 112 -2.87 -15.46 -11.87
N SER A 113 -2.03 -14.81 -11.05
CA SER A 113 -1.18 -13.71 -11.45
C SER A 113 0.18 -13.85 -10.79
N ASP A 114 1.24 -13.81 -11.59
CA ASP A 114 2.63 -13.70 -11.14
C ASP A 114 3.18 -12.37 -11.63
N THR A 115 3.69 -11.56 -10.70
CA THR A 115 4.18 -10.21 -10.95
C THR A 115 5.58 -10.07 -10.37
N ARG A 116 6.49 -9.55 -11.16
CA ARG A 116 7.86 -9.20 -10.77
C ARG A 116 8.10 -7.75 -11.16
N GLN A 117 8.66 -6.98 -10.24
CA GLN A 117 8.90 -5.56 -10.50
C GLN A 117 10.06 -5.02 -9.69
N GLN A 118 10.60 -3.94 -10.15
CA GLN A 118 11.50 -3.08 -9.40
C GLN A 118 10.98 -1.66 -9.45
N SER A 119 11.00 -0.97 -8.31
CA SER A 119 10.65 0.45 -8.23
C SER A 119 11.93 1.28 -8.28
N TYR A 120 11.87 2.44 -8.92
CA TYR A 120 12.98 3.38 -8.93
C TYR A 120 13.30 3.84 -7.50
N SER A 121 14.59 3.94 -7.21
CA SER A 121 15.10 4.64 -6.04
C SER A 121 16.25 5.54 -6.46
N HIS A 122 16.14 6.81 -6.14
CA HIS A 122 17.13 7.80 -6.56
C HIS A 122 18.49 7.57 -5.89
N LEU A 123 18.50 7.10 -4.63
CA LEU A 123 19.71 6.74 -3.89
C LEU A 123 20.53 5.66 -4.61
N TYR A 124 19.86 4.71 -5.25
CA TYR A 124 20.49 3.60 -6.00
C TYR A 124 20.76 3.91 -7.48
N LYS A 125 20.63 5.17 -7.92
CA LYS A 125 20.80 5.55 -9.34
C LYS A 125 22.13 5.08 -9.93
N TRP A 126 23.19 5.06 -9.15
CA TRP A 126 24.54 4.65 -9.54
C TRP A 126 24.89 3.21 -9.11
N ASN A 127 24.05 2.57 -8.31
CA ASN A 127 24.17 1.18 -7.85
C ASN A 127 22.81 0.45 -8.00
N PRO A 128 22.28 0.33 -9.23
CA PRO A 128 20.91 -0.17 -9.45
C PRO A 128 20.69 -1.62 -9.02
N ASP A 129 21.75 -2.43 -8.96
CA ASP A 129 21.69 -3.84 -8.57
C ASP A 129 21.59 -4.02 -7.03
N GLY A 130 21.93 -2.99 -6.24
CA GLY A 130 21.74 -2.99 -4.79
C GLY A 130 20.26 -2.79 -4.33
N ARG A 131 19.35 -2.50 -5.24
CA ARG A 131 17.95 -2.25 -4.93
C ARG A 131 17.13 -3.53 -4.88
N SER A 132 16.34 -3.70 -3.82
CA SER A 132 15.38 -4.82 -3.69
C SER A 132 14.37 -4.85 -4.82
N ARG A 133 13.92 -6.06 -5.15
CA ARG A 133 12.88 -6.36 -6.13
C ARG A 133 11.64 -6.88 -5.42
N SER A 134 10.48 -6.65 -6.01
CA SER A 134 9.22 -7.12 -5.47
C SER A 134 8.63 -8.24 -6.33
N PHE A 135 8.13 -9.26 -5.66
CA PHE A 135 7.49 -10.44 -6.25
C PHE A 135 6.09 -10.59 -5.67
N SER A 136 5.09 -10.77 -6.50
CA SER A 136 3.72 -10.98 -6.03
C SER A 136 3.06 -12.11 -6.81
N THR A 137 2.69 -13.17 -6.11
CA THR A 137 1.89 -14.26 -6.66
C THR A 137 0.50 -14.22 -6.06
N ARG A 138 -0.51 -14.18 -6.91
CA ARG A 138 -1.92 -14.15 -6.51
C ARG A 138 -2.68 -15.29 -7.15
N THR A 139 -3.44 -16.02 -6.35
CA THR A 139 -4.34 -17.06 -6.81
C THR A 139 -5.73 -16.81 -6.22
N ALA A 140 -6.76 -16.91 -7.02
CA ALA A 140 -8.13 -16.81 -6.55
C ALA A 140 -8.97 -17.92 -7.17
N ASP A 141 -9.63 -18.68 -6.32
CA ASP A 141 -10.60 -19.70 -6.67
C ASP A 141 -12.00 -19.25 -6.24
N LEU A 142 -12.95 -19.32 -7.13
CA LEU A 142 -14.33 -18.91 -6.90
C LEU A 142 -15.29 -19.97 -7.43
N LEU A 143 -16.04 -20.57 -6.53
CA LEU A 143 -17.18 -21.43 -6.84
C LEU A 143 -18.46 -20.64 -6.58
N ARG A 144 -19.30 -20.50 -7.60
CA ARG A 144 -20.60 -19.83 -7.50
C ARG A 144 -21.72 -20.73 -7.98
N MET A 145 -22.77 -20.79 -7.21
CA MET A 145 -24.01 -21.49 -7.51
C MET A 145 -25.14 -20.45 -7.60
N ASP A 146 -25.77 -20.34 -8.77
CA ASP A 146 -26.92 -19.50 -9.01
C ASP A 146 -28.16 -20.43 -9.09
N LEU A 147 -29.12 -20.21 -8.19
CA LEU A 147 -30.34 -21.00 -8.07
C LEU A 147 -31.53 -20.11 -8.41
N SER A 148 -32.41 -20.61 -9.30
CA SER A 148 -33.75 -20.05 -9.55
C SER A 148 -34.73 -20.89 -8.75
N ILE A 149 -35.14 -20.42 -7.56
CA ILE A 149 -36.00 -21.14 -6.63
C ILE A 149 -37.46 -21.12 -7.16
N SER A 150 -37.85 -19.95 -7.67
CA SER A 150 -39.14 -19.75 -8.33
C SER A 150 -38.99 -18.70 -9.46
N GLN A 151 -40.06 -18.32 -10.11
CA GLN A 151 -40.06 -17.25 -11.11
C GLN A 151 -39.76 -15.90 -10.51
N SER A 152 -39.95 -15.71 -9.21
CA SER A 152 -39.73 -14.44 -8.49
C SER A 152 -38.63 -14.50 -7.45
N THR A 153 -37.98 -15.67 -7.23
CA THR A 153 -37.00 -15.84 -6.16
C THR A 153 -35.74 -16.50 -6.70
N PHE A 154 -34.62 -15.82 -6.48
CA PHE A 154 -33.30 -16.25 -6.87
C PHE A 154 -32.37 -16.27 -5.66
N ALA A 155 -31.49 -17.26 -5.62
CA ALA A 155 -30.42 -17.31 -4.62
C ALA A 155 -29.07 -17.50 -5.28
N ASN A 156 -28.04 -16.97 -4.67
CA ASN A 156 -26.66 -17.29 -5.03
C ASN A 156 -25.85 -17.66 -3.80
N ILE A 157 -24.99 -18.65 -3.97
CA ILE A 157 -23.99 -19.07 -2.97
C ILE A 157 -22.63 -18.93 -3.62
N MET A 158 -21.72 -18.32 -2.91
CA MET A 158 -20.34 -18.07 -3.35
C MET A 158 -19.36 -18.57 -2.30
N LEU A 159 -18.44 -19.41 -2.73
CA LEU A 159 -17.28 -19.84 -1.95
C LEU A 159 -16.06 -19.33 -2.66
N SER A 160 -15.21 -18.60 -1.97
CA SER A 160 -13.96 -18.12 -2.56
C SER A 160 -12.76 -18.31 -1.62
N ARG A 161 -11.64 -18.59 -2.23
CA ARG A 161 -10.33 -18.59 -1.58
C ARG A 161 -9.39 -17.75 -2.42
N ALA A 162 -8.84 -16.68 -1.82
CA ALA A 162 -7.84 -15.82 -2.44
C ALA A 162 -6.55 -15.90 -1.64
N VAL A 163 -5.46 -16.23 -2.31
CA VAL A 163 -4.11 -16.27 -1.73
C VAL A 163 -3.28 -15.19 -2.40
N ASN A 164 -2.66 -14.34 -1.61
CA ASN A 164 -1.73 -13.33 -2.08
C ASN A 164 -0.41 -13.50 -1.32
N HIS A 165 0.63 -13.82 -2.05
CA HIS A 165 1.99 -13.89 -1.52
C HIS A 165 2.81 -12.76 -2.12
N TYR A 166 3.31 -11.86 -1.28
CA TYR A 166 4.15 -10.72 -1.67
C TYR A 166 5.50 -10.83 -0.96
N ARG A 167 6.57 -10.58 -1.70
CA ARG A 167 7.94 -10.52 -1.17
C ARG A 167 8.66 -9.32 -1.74
N SER A 168 9.50 -8.69 -0.92
CA SER A 168 10.46 -7.66 -1.34
C SER A 168 11.83 -8.09 -0.82
N GLN A 169 12.74 -8.38 -1.73
CA GLN A 169 14.07 -8.92 -1.42
C GLN A 169 15.05 -8.61 -2.55
N LEU A 170 16.33 -8.72 -2.28
CA LEU A 170 17.38 -8.53 -3.28
C LEU A 170 17.47 -9.71 -4.24
N SER A 171 17.48 -10.93 -3.71
CA SER A 171 17.61 -12.15 -4.48
C SER A 171 16.41 -12.46 -5.37
N ASN A 172 16.66 -13.09 -6.53
CA ASN A 172 15.61 -13.64 -7.37
C ASN A 172 15.14 -15.02 -6.89
N ASP A 173 15.86 -15.63 -5.95
CA ASP A 173 15.54 -16.96 -5.42
C ASP A 173 14.21 -16.89 -4.64
N PRO A 174 13.22 -17.71 -5.01
CA PRO A 174 11.95 -17.78 -4.28
C PRO A 174 12.12 -18.30 -2.85
N ASP A 175 13.11 -19.11 -2.59
CA ASP A 175 13.35 -19.77 -1.31
C ASP A 175 14.35 -18.98 -0.44
N PHE A 176 14.67 -17.76 -0.82
CA PHE A 176 15.61 -16.90 -0.11
C PHE A 176 15.26 -16.71 1.38
N PHE A 177 13.96 -16.56 1.71
CA PHE A 177 13.51 -16.45 3.10
C PHE A 177 13.66 -17.74 3.89
N ASP A 178 13.48 -18.89 3.24
CA ASP A 178 13.66 -20.20 3.88
C ASP A 178 15.15 -20.47 4.13
N GLN A 179 16.03 -19.80 3.38
CA GLN A 179 17.48 -19.88 3.54
C GLN A 179 18.01 -18.90 4.59
N LEU A 180 17.29 -17.82 4.91
CA LEU A 180 17.68 -16.88 5.98
C LEU A 180 17.76 -17.55 7.36
N ASP A 181 16.97 -18.60 7.61
CA ASP A 181 17.09 -19.42 8.82
C ASP A 181 18.45 -20.14 8.96
N PHE A 182 19.25 -20.18 7.90
CA PHE A 182 20.48 -20.96 7.83
C PHE A 182 21.77 -20.15 7.75
N GLN A 183 21.72 -18.84 7.53
CA GLN A 183 22.91 -18.10 7.10
C GLN A 183 23.27 -16.87 7.92
N PHE A 184 22.58 -16.62 9.01
CA PHE A 184 23.22 -15.85 10.06
C PHE A 184 24.09 -16.84 10.82
N PRO A 185 25.43 -16.68 10.77
CA PRO A 185 26.29 -17.56 11.54
C PRO A 185 25.81 -17.56 12.99
N ASP A 186 25.60 -18.75 13.57
CA ASP A 186 25.51 -18.85 15.03
C ASP A 186 26.65 -18.03 15.64
N GLU A 187 26.47 -17.52 16.87
CA GLU A 187 27.53 -16.80 17.59
C GLU A 187 28.89 -17.52 17.56
N GLN A 188 28.89 -18.83 17.31
CA GLN A 188 30.09 -19.66 17.15
C GLN A 188 30.78 -19.55 15.78
N SER A 189 30.16 -18.98 14.77
CA SER A 189 30.76 -18.75 13.46
C SER A 189 31.36 -17.34 13.29
N TRP A 190 31.25 -16.52 14.35
CA TRP A 190 31.98 -15.27 14.49
C TRP A 190 33.23 -15.54 15.31
N ASN A 191 34.38 -15.59 14.67
CA ASN A 191 35.65 -15.58 15.41
C ASN A 191 36.07 -14.16 15.71
N ASP A 192 37.13 -13.98 16.53
CA ASP A 192 37.70 -12.68 16.90
C ASP A 192 38.18 -11.84 15.69
N GLU A 193 38.16 -12.40 14.49
CA GLU A 193 38.58 -11.77 13.23
C GLU A 193 37.37 -11.31 12.38
N GLY A 194 36.14 -11.51 12.85
CA GLY A 194 34.91 -11.16 12.13
C GLY A 194 34.14 -12.36 11.57
N PRO A 195 33.08 -12.14 10.80
CA PRO A 195 32.27 -13.22 10.26
C PRO A 195 33.13 -14.06 9.30
N VAL A 196 33.20 -15.37 9.55
CA VAL A 196 33.75 -16.33 8.57
C VAL A 196 32.78 -16.43 7.41
N LEU A 197 33.03 -15.64 6.40
CA LEU A 197 32.14 -15.50 5.23
C LEU A 197 32.43 -16.64 4.26
N ASP A 198 31.58 -17.62 4.24
CA ASP A 198 31.48 -18.48 3.08
C ASP A 198 30.87 -17.68 1.92
N SER A 199 31.45 -17.73 0.77
CA SER A 199 31.49 -16.79 -0.35
C SER A 199 30.15 -16.42 -1.02
N ALA A 200 28.98 -16.67 -0.43
CA ALA A 200 27.73 -16.60 -1.17
C ALA A 200 26.82 -15.42 -0.89
N VAL A 201 26.77 -14.82 0.28
CA VAL A 201 25.83 -13.70 0.54
C VAL A 201 26.43 -12.71 1.55
N TYR A 202 27.07 -11.65 1.07
CA TYR A 202 27.47 -10.51 1.88
C TYR A 202 26.35 -9.50 1.93
N TYR A 203 25.86 -9.17 3.12
CA TYR A 203 25.06 -7.96 3.33
C TYR A 203 26.04 -6.81 3.62
N VAL A 204 26.12 -5.86 2.70
CA VAL A 204 26.90 -4.63 2.91
C VAL A 204 25.93 -3.47 3.00
N ASP A 205 25.85 -2.86 4.17
CA ASP A 205 24.99 -1.69 4.38
C ASP A 205 25.53 -0.51 3.57
N PRO A 206 24.77 0.05 2.61
CA PRO A 206 25.24 1.16 1.79
C PRO A 206 25.54 2.43 2.62
N ARG A 207 24.97 2.55 3.81
CA ARG A 207 25.16 3.67 4.74
C ARG A 207 26.59 3.74 5.31
N ILE A 208 27.33 2.63 5.33
CA ILE A 208 28.72 2.63 5.78
C ILE A 208 29.67 3.41 4.84
N PHE A 209 29.26 3.64 3.59
CA PHE A 209 29.98 4.42 2.58
C PHE A 209 29.52 5.87 2.51
N ASP A 210 28.66 6.29 3.43
CA ASP A 210 28.15 7.65 3.49
C ASP A 210 29.13 8.55 4.25
N TYR A 211 30.19 8.93 3.55
CA TYR A 211 31.19 9.88 4.07
C TYR A 211 30.82 11.35 3.91
N THR A 212 29.62 11.62 3.37
CA THR A 212 29.25 12.97 2.97
C THR A 212 27.80 13.27 3.35
N PRO A 213 27.44 14.57 3.34
CA PRO A 213 26.16 15.01 3.86
C PRO A 213 24.96 14.34 3.20
N VAL A 214 23.89 14.30 3.93
CA VAL A 214 22.54 13.67 3.86
C VAL A 214 21.92 13.40 2.46
N TYR A 215 22.55 13.79 1.34
CA TYR A 215 21.94 13.77 0.00
C TYR A 215 22.73 12.98 -1.05
N ASN A 216 23.55 12.01 -0.63
CA ASN A 216 24.39 11.29 -1.57
C ASN A 216 23.78 10.01 -2.10
N TYR A 217 24.19 9.65 -3.31
CA TYR A 217 23.89 8.34 -3.89
C TYR A 217 24.68 7.24 -3.19
N TYR A 218 24.09 6.05 -3.12
CA TYR A 218 24.79 4.88 -2.64
C TYR A 218 25.85 4.42 -3.66
N VAL A 219 27.10 4.41 -3.23
CA VAL A 219 28.27 4.03 -4.03
C VAL A 219 28.64 2.55 -3.90
N GLY A 220 27.97 1.82 -3.05
CA GLY A 220 28.14 0.39 -2.81
C GLY A 220 27.02 -0.14 -1.94
N GLY A 221 27.13 -1.38 -1.49
CA GLY A 221 26.14 -2.01 -0.61
C GLY A 221 24.80 -2.30 -1.27
N GLN A 222 23.87 -2.78 -0.47
CA GLN A 222 22.57 -3.26 -0.94
C GLN A 222 21.46 -2.98 0.06
N SER A 223 20.20 -3.11 -0.37
CA SER A 223 19.04 -3.02 0.52
C SER A 223 19.11 -4.08 1.61
N MET A 224 19.04 -3.66 2.86
CA MET A 224 19.16 -4.51 4.05
C MET A 224 17.82 -5.10 4.49
N GLY A 225 16.71 -4.63 3.95
CA GLY A 225 15.37 -5.12 4.29
C GLY A 225 14.97 -6.34 3.50
N ALA A 226 14.32 -7.28 4.16
CA ALA A 226 13.70 -8.46 3.59
C ALA A 226 12.27 -8.59 4.12
N TYR A 227 11.28 -8.54 3.22
CA TYR A 227 9.87 -8.54 3.55
C TYR A 227 9.14 -9.67 2.84
N SER A 228 8.36 -10.46 3.59
CA SER A 228 7.49 -11.49 3.05
C SER A 228 6.12 -11.45 3.74
N ARG A 229 5.06 -11.38 2.96
CA ARG A 229 3.68 -11.45 3.48
C ARG A 229 2.85 -12.42 2.67
N SER A 230 2.26 -13.40 3.35
CA SER A 230 1.24 -14.27 2.79
C SER A 230 -0.11 -13.96 3.44
N SER A 231 -1.13 -13.74 2.63
CA SER A 231 -2.49 -13.59 3.11
C SER A 231 -3.43 -14.54 2.35
N THR A 232 -4.18 -15.35 3.11
CA THR A 232 -5.21 -16.25 2.58
C THR A 232 -6.58 -15.78 3.07
N VAL A 233 -7.45 -15.37 2.14
CA VAL A 233 -8.80 -14.93 2.45
C VAL A 233 -9.80 -15.99 2.00
N ASN A 234 -10.53 -16.59 2.93
CA ASN A 234 -11.60 -17.54 2.66
C ASN A 234 -12.94 -16.82 2.91
N THR A 235 -13.82 -16.84 1.91
CA THR A 235 -15.13 -16.16 2.00
C THR A 235 -16.24 -17.13 1.63
N VAL A 236 -17.27 -17.16 2.46
CA VAL A 236 -18.56 -17.82 2.19
C VAL A 236 -19.63 -16.74 2.17
N LYS A 237 -20.37 -16.65 1.06
CA LYS A 237 -21.47 -15.70 0.91
C LYS A 237 -22.71 -16.40 0.38
N ALA A 238 -23.85 -16.09 0.97
CA ALA A 238 -25.15 -16.49 0.46
C ALA A 238 -26.06 -15.26 0.37
N GLU A 239 -26.80 -15.16 -0.72
CA GLU A 239 -27.71 -14.05 -0.98
C GLU A 239 -28.98 -14.58 -1.59
N VAL A 240 -30.11 -14.05 -1.16
CA VAL A 240 -31.48 -14.36 -1.70
C VAL A 240 -32.12 -13.04 -2.10
N VAL A 241 -32.71 -13.02 -3.29
CA VAL A 241 -33.52 -11.91 -3.80
C VAL A 241 -34.87 -12.47 -4.17
N SER A 242 -35.92 -11.89 -3.64
CA SER A 242 -37.29 -12.34 -3.87
C SER A 242 -38.25 -11.17 -4.14
N GLN A 243 -38.89 -11.18 -5.30
CA GLN A 243 -40.02 -10.31 -5.59
C GLN A 243 -41.26 -10.89 -4.90
N ILE A 244 -41.56 -10.41 -3.69
CA ILE A 244 -42.68 -10.91 -2.86
C ILE A 244 -44.03 -10.60 -3.51
N ASN A 245 -44.15 -9.39 -4.05
CA ASN A 245 -45.30 -8.92 -4.81
C ASN A 245 -44.84 -7.79 -5.76
N PRO A 246 -45.72 -7.24 -6.62
CA PRO A 246 -45.28 -6.19 -7.56
C PRO A 246 -44.66 -4.93 -6.92
N LYS A 247 -44.93 -4.71 -5.63
CA LYS A 247 -44.41 -3.50 -4.91
C LYS A 247 -43.19 -3.78 -4.04
N HIS A 248 -42.93 -5.03 -3.63
CA HIS A 248 -41.88 -5.34 -2.67
C HIS A 248 -40.86 -6.33 -3.21
N GLN A 249 -39.60 -5.98 -3.22
CA GLN A 249 -38.48 -6.87 -3.51
C GLN A 249 -37.55 -6.94 -2.29
N LEU A 250 -37.56 -8.09 -1.63
CA LEU A 250 -36.67 -8.36 -0.51
C LEU A 250 -35.34 -8.90 -0.99
N LYS A 251 -34.26 -8.37 -0.40
CA LYS A 251 -32.92 -8.87 -0.57
C LYS A 251 -32.30 -9.12 0.80
N SER A 252 -31.77 -10.32 1.02
CA SER A 252 -31.10 -10.71 2.25
C SER A 252 -29.83 -11.47 1.93
N GLY A 253 -28.81 -11.33 2.77
CA GLY A 253 -27.57 -12.06 2.59
C GLY A 253 -26.76 -12.17 3.87
N ILE A 254 -25.89 -13.17 3.86
CA ILE A 254 -24.88 -13.43 4.88
C ILE A 254 -23.50 -13.58 4.21
N GLU A 255 -22.49 -13.03 4.82
CA GLU A 255 -21.09 -13.18 4.40
C GLU A 255 -20.24 -13.50 5.63
N TYR A 256 -19.44 -14.55 5.54
CA TYR A 256 -18.39 -14.89 6.49
C TYR A 256 -17.05 -14.81 5.79
N ARG A 257 -16.09 -14.12 6.41
CA ARG A 257 -14.72 -13.99 5.92
C ARG A 257 -13.73 -14.33 7.02
N LYS A 258 -12.78 -15.20 6.69
CA LYS A 258 -11.63 -15.51 7.51
C LYS A 258 -10.38 -15.17 6.73
N THR A 259 -9.50 -14.38 7.33
CA THR A 259 -8.22 -13.98 6.75
C THR A 259 -7.08 -14.58 7.57
N ASP A 260 -6.20 -15.34 6.92
CA ASP A 260 -4.97 -15.82 7.53
C ASP A 260 -3.81 -14.95 7.02
N ILE A 261 -3.05 -14.33 7.94
CA ILE A 261 -1.94 -13.43 7.60
C ILE A 261 -0.68 -13.95 8.27
N VAL A 262 0.35 -14.22 7.45
CA VAL A 262 1.71 -14.52 7.91
C VAL A 262 2.60 -13.40 7.39
N LEU A 263 3.38 -12.80 8.26
CA LEU A 263 4.29 -11.71 7.95
C LEU A 263 5.68 -12.00 8.49
N THR A 264 6.68 -11.74 7.69
CA THR A 264 8.09 -11.66 8.08
C THR A 264 8.64 -10.35 7.53
N ASP A 265 9.03 -9.45 8.41
CA ASP A 265 9.65 -8.17 8.05
C ASP A 265 10.94 -8.06 8.85
N LEU A 266 12.05 -8.17 8.15
CA LEU A 266 13.39 -8.22 8.74
C LEU A 266 14.22 -7.09 8.14
N GLU A 267 14.97 -6.41 8.98
CA GLU A 267 16.03 -5.50 8.55
C GLU A 267 17.34 -5.91 9.22
N VAL A 268 18.39 -6.08 8.42
CA VAL A 268 19.73 -6.34 8.94
C VAL A 268 20.32 -5.02 9.41
N HIS A 269 20.60 -4.90 10.70
CA HIS A 269 21.18 -3.71 11.30
C HIS A 269 22.65 -3.90 11.58
N LEU A 270 23.39 -2.79 11.44
CA LEU A 270 24.76 -2.69 11.90
C LEU A 270 24.75 -2.57 13.43
N ALA A 271 25.29 -3.57 14.14
CA ALA A 271 25.29 -3.58 15.59
C ALA A 271 26.30 -2.62 16.20
N SER A 272 27.54 -2.63 15.68
CA SER A 272 28.60 -1.76 16.15
C SER A 272 29.80 -1.80 15.20
N TYR A 273 30.71 -0.86 15.35
CA TYR A 273 32.04 -0.93 14.83
C TYR A 273 32.98 -1.34 15.96
N THR A 274 33.43 -2.57 15.98
CA THR A 274 34.46 -3.03 16.91
C THR A 274 35.81 -2.97 16.17
N GLY A 275 36.61 -1.93 16.44
CA GLY A 275 37.92 -1.78 15.81
C GLY A 275 37.89 -1.67 14.28
N ASN A 276 36.96 -0.94 13.72
CA ASN A 276 36.68 -0.75 12.29
C ASN A 276 36.01 -1.91 11.55
N ILE A 277 35.71 -3.04 12.19
CA ILE A 277 34.95 -4.13 11.58
C ILE A 277 33.45 -3.89 11.82
N PRO A 278 32.63 -3.79 10.77
CA PRO A 278 31.20 -3.73 10.95
C PRO A 278 30.67 -5.07 11.48
N THR A 279 29.98 -5.04 12.60
CA THR A 279 29.26 -6.21 13.14
C THR A 279 27.75 -6.01 12.90
N TYR A 280 27.06 -7.08 12.48
CA TYR A 280 25.64 -7.03 12.21
C TYR A 280 24.85 -7.76 13.29
N GLN A 281 23.72 -7.18 13.69
CA GLN A 281 22.77 -7.89 14.56
C GLN A 281 22.03 -8.96 13.78
N ASN A 282 21.79 -10.11 14.43
CA ASN A 282 20.86 -11.07 13.88
C ASN A 282 19.47 -10.43 13.80
N PRO A 283 18.85 -10.30 12.62
CA PRO A 283 17.55 -9.66 12.47
C PRO A 283 16.43 -10.38 13.23
N LEU A 284 16.55 -11.67 13.53
CA LEU A 284 15.57 -12.42 14.32
C LEU A 284 15.52 -11.98 15.80
N TYR A 285 16.57 -11.32 16.28
CA TYR A 285 16.66 -10.78 17.64
C TYR A 285 16.63 -9.25 17.68
N SER A 286 16.36 -8.62 16.55
CA SER A 286 16.24 -7.17 16.47
C SER A 286 14.84 -6.75 16.92
N PRO A 287 14.68 -5.77 17.84
CA PRO A 287 13.37 -5.25 18.22
C PRO A 287 12.66 -4.47 17.10
N THR A 288 13.30 -4.31 15.95
CA THR A 288 12.76 -3.57 14.80
C THR A 288 12.14 -4.49 13.74
N HIS A 289 12.05 -5.79 13.98
CA HIS A 289 11.38 -6.71 13.05
C HIS A 289 9.94 -7.00 13.47
N ASP A 290 9.04 -6.99 12.50
CA ASP A 290 7.66 -7.44 12.66
C ASP A 290 7.52 -8.85 12.07
N THR A 291 7.34 -9.86 12.91
CA THR A 291 7.13 -11.24 12.45
C THR A 291 5.95 -11.85 13.18
N TYR A 292 4.95 -12.30 12.43
CA TYR A 292 3.76 -12.94 13.03
C TYR A 292 3.92 -14.46 13.20
N GLY A 293 5.12 -15.00 12.94
CA GLY A 293 5.44 -16.40 13.11
C GLY A 293 4.57 -17.37 12.29
N LYS A 294 4.71 -18.67 12.57
CA LYS A 294 3.94 -19.72 11.87
C LYS A 294 2.45 -19.71 12.23
N GLU A 295 2.08 -19.17 13.38
CA GLU A 295 0.70 -19.13 13.86
C GLU A 295 -0.12 -18.05 13.15
N GLY A 296 0.54 -17.02 12.58
CA GLY A 296 -0.11 -15.95 11.84
C GLY A 296 -1.09 -15.12 12.68
N ARG A 297 -1.90 -14.32 11.98
CA ARG A 297 -3.04 -13.58 12.53
C ARG A 297 -4.29 -13.97 11.75
N VAL A 298 -5.40 -14.21 12.44
CA VAL A 298 -6.57 -14.87 11.85
C VAL A 298 -7.85 -14.08 12.12
N PRO A 299 -7.93 -12.78 11.73
CA PRO A 299 -9.15 -12.01 11.90
C PRO A 299 -10.35 -12.62 11.18
N GLN A 300 -11.52 -12.48 11.79
CA GLN A 300 -12.79 -13.00 11.28
C GLN A 300 -13.84 -11.90 11.18
N GLU A 301 -14.64 -11.98 10.14
CA GLU A 301 -15.72 -11.03 9.85
C GLU A 301 -17.00 -11.79 9.51
N ILE A 302 -18.12 -11.32 10.06
CA ILE A 302 -19.47 -11.80 9.70
C ILE A 302 -20.32 -10.58 9.37
N SER A 303 -21.07 -10.68 8.30
CA SER A 303 -22.02 -9.63 7.92
C SER A 303 -23.34 -10.23 7.55
N VAL A 304 -24.43 -9.64 8.04
CA VAL A 304 -25.81 -10.04 7.70
C VAL A 304 -26.58 -8.78 7.32
N TYR A 305 -27.36 -8.85 6.26
CA TYR A 305 -28.19 -7.72 5.85
C TYR A 305 -29.57 -8.14 5.34
N LEU A 306 -30.51 -7.22 5.52
CA LEU A 306 -31.85 -7.28 4.97
C LEU A 306 -32.19 -5.92 4.34
N GLN A 307 -32.73 -5.94 3.15
CA GLN A 307 -33.17 -4.76 2.40
C GLN A 307 -34.49 -5.03 1.72
N ASP A 308 -35.41 -4.06 1.77
CA ASP A 308 -36.64 -4.03 0.98
C ASP A 308 -36.56 -2.86 -0.03
N LYS A 309 -36.80 -3.18 -1.29
CA LYS A 309 -37.04 -2.19 -2.33
C LYS A 309 -38.56 -2.12 -2.53
N VAL A 310 -39.12 -0.97 -2.21
CA VAL A 310 -40.56 -0.68 -2.32
C VAL A 310 -40.79 0.18 -3.55
N GLU A 311 -41.63 -0.29 -4.45
CA GLU A 311 -42.08 0.43 -5.64
C GLU A 311 -43.58 0.76 -5.47
N ALA A 312 -43.91 2.01 -5.21
CA ALA A 312 -45.27 2.47 -5.01
C ALA A 312 -45.53 3.64 -5.97
N ASP A 313 -46.37 3.37 -6.97
CA ASP A 313 -46.69 4.31 -8.06
C ASP A 313 -45.42 4.84 -8.71
N ASP A 314 -45.13 6.12 -8.50
CA ASP A 314 -43.94 6.80 -9.05
C ASP A 314 -42.75 6.85 -8.06
N ILE A 315 -42.87 6.30 -6.87
CA ILE A 315 -41.86 6.35 -5.82
C ILE A 315 -41.17 5.03 -5.68
N VAL A 316 -39.82 5.06 -5.66
CA VAL A 316 -38.98 3.91 -5.33
C VAL A 316 -38.22 4.22 -4.04
N ALA A 317 -38.49 3.42 -3.02
CA ALA A 317 -37.77 3.49 -1.74
C ALA A 317 -36.95 2.22 -1.52
N ASN A 318 -35.72 2.36 -1.02
CA ASN A 318 -34.91 1.26 -0.53
C ASN A 318 -34.65 1.48 0.95
N VAL A 319 -35.02 0.49 1.77
CA VAL A 319 -34.78 0.51 3.22
C VAL A 319 -34.01 -0.74 3.58
N GLY A 320 -32.91 -0.59 4.27
CA GLY A 320 -32.05 -1.72 4.64
C GLY A 320 -31.38 -1.55 5.98
N LEU A 321 -31.07 -2.68 6.58
CA LEU A 321 -30.26 -2.79 7.78
C LEU A 321 -29.19 -3.84 7.56
N ARG A 322 -27.94 -3.51 7.91
CA ARG A 322 -26.83 -4.44 7.93
C ARG A 322 -26.24 -4.49 9.34
N TRP A 323 -25.92 -5.68 9.78
CA TRP A 323 -25.16 -5.97 10.96
C TRP A 323 -23.78 -6.53 10.57
N ASP A 324 -22.74 -5.98 11.14
CA ASP A 324 -21.36 -6.41 10.94
C ASP A 324 -20.74 -6.80 12.28
N TYR A 325 -19.98 -7.88 12.28
CA TYR A 325 -19.19 -8.42 13.37
C TYR A 325 -17.74 -8.53 12.89
N PHE A 326 -16.80 -8.04 13.69
CA PHE A 326 -15.38 -8.13 13.43
C PHE A 326 -14.65 -8.60 14.70
N ASP A 327 -13.89 -9.67 14.57
CA ASP A 327 -13.05 -10.23 15.63
C ASP A 327 -11.59 -10.23 15.13
N PRO A 328 -10.70 -9.41 15.71
CA PRO A 328 -9.29 -9.38 15.36
C PRO A 328 -8.53 -10.63 15.80
N GLN A 329 -9.09 -11.43 16.71
CA GLN A 329 -8.49 -12.63 17.30
C GLN A 329 -7.05 -12.38 17.80
N TRP A 330 -6.89 -11.33 18.58
CA TRP A 330 -5.60 -10.92 19.13
C TRP A 330 -5.79 -10.28 20.51
N LYS A 331 -4.67 -9.99 21.13
CA LYS A 331 -4.55 -9.41 22.48
C LYS A 331 -4.15 -7.93 22.41
N THR A 332 -4.38 -7.22 23.51
CA THR A 332 -3.84 -5.88 23.77
C THR A 332 -3.22 -5.84 25.16
N VAL A 333 -2.36 -4.85 25.40
CA VAL A 333 -1.66 -4.68 26.67
C VAL A 333 -2.61 -4.20 27.77
N ASN A 334 -2.45 -4.73 29.00
CA ASN A 334 -3.19 -4.26 30.16
C ASN A 334 -2.56 -3.01 30.77
N ASP A 335 -1.23 -2.98 30.90
CA ASP A 335 -0.50 -1.80 31.36
C ASP A 335 0.31 -1.17 30.21
N PRO A 336 -0.18 -0.10 29.57
CA PRO A 336 0.57 0.54 28.49
C PRO A 336 1.90 1.18 28.94
N ARG A 337 2.14 1.33 30.25
CA ARG A 337 3.42 1.89 30.75
C ARG A 337 4.50 0.83 30.88
N ASP A 338 4.13 -0.45 30.92
CA ASP A 338 5.01 -1.62 31.01
C ASP A 338 4.47 -2.75 30.12
N PRO A 339 4.56 -2.62 28.78
CA PRO A 339 3.78 -3.44 27.85
C PRO A 339 4.38 -4.82 27.57
N ASN A 340 5.67 -5.06 27.85
CA ASN A 340 6.36 -6.26 27.42
C ASN A 340 6.85 -7.10 28.61
N HIS A 341 6.41 -8.36 28.69
CA HIS A 341 6.81 -9.28 29.77
C HIS A 341 8.24 -9.80 29.62
N HIS A 342 8.79 -9.90 28.40
CA HIS A 342 10.18 -10.30 28.20
C HIS A 342 11.18 -9.24 28.68
N TRP A 343 10.82 -7.96 28.50
CA TRP A 343 11.64 -6.80 28.86
C TRP A 343 10.84 -5.83 29.73
N PRO A 344 10.45 -6.23 30.97
CA PRO A 344 9.66 -5.35 31.81
C PRO A 344 10.42 -4.09 32.18
N LEU A 345 9.69 -2.98 32.25
CA LEU A 345 10.26 -1.66 32.57
C LEU A 345 10.16 -1.35 34.07
N LYS A 346 9.12 -1.89 34.75
CA LYS A 346 8.94 -1.71 36.21
C LYS A 346 9.86 -2.63 36.99
N PRO A 347 10.64 -2.13 37.95
CA PRO A 347 11.52 -2.98 38.80
C PRO A 347 10.79 -4.15 39.47
N ILE A 348 9.58 -3.92 39.95
CA ILE A 348 8.75 -4.96 40.61
C ILE A 348 8.39 -6.12 39.65
N ASN A 349 8.39 -5.88 38.33
CA ASN A 349 8.19 -6.90 37.31
C ASN A 349 9.52 -7.58 36.92
N GLN A 350 10.67 -6.94 37.16
CA GLN A 350 12.01 -7.47 36.85
C GLN A 350 12.60 -8.32 37.95
N TYR A 351 12.37 -7.95 39.22
CA TYR A 351 13.00 -8.52 40.41
C TYR A 351 11.96 -9.06 41.37
N PHE A 352 12.36 -10.01 42.22
CA PHE A 352 11.53 -10.47 43.32
C PHE A 352 11.58 -9.47 44.49
N ASP A 353 10.41 -9.14 45.06
CA ASP A 353 10.26 -8.39 46.28
C ASP A 353 10.52 -9.37 47.45
N THR A 354 11.72 -9.32 48.02
CA THR A 354 12.19 -10.28 49.02
C THR A 354 11.74 -9.92 50.43
N ASP A 355 11.42 -8.67 50.70
CA ASP A 355 10.94 -8.19 52.00
C ASP A 355 9.42 -8.02 52.07
N GLY A 356 8.72 -8.13 50.94
CA GLY A 356 7.26 -8.11 50.83
C GLY A 356 6.65 -6.74 51.06
N ASN A 357 7.41 -5.66 50.83
CA ASN A 357 6.94 -4.28 51.07
C ASN A 357 6.20 -3.66 49.86
N GLY A 358 6.22 -4.33 48.71
CA GLY A 358 5.58 -3.89 47.47
C GLY A 358 6.44 -2.93 46.65
N GLU A 359 7.68 -2.65 47.02
CA GLU A 359 8.64 -1.83 46.30
C GLU A 359 9.96 -2.60 46.17
N ILE A 360 10.69 -2.38 45.07
CA ILE A 360 12.01 -2.97 44.86
C ILE A 360 13.07 -1.96 45.24
N SER A 361 13.81 -2.28 46.31
CA SER A 361 14.95 -1.49 46.81
C SER A 361 16.21 -1.73 45.93
N GLU A 362 17.19 -0.83 46.01
CA GLU A 362 18.48 -1.01 45.31
C GLU A 362 19.19 -2.32 45.70
N ASN A 363 19.02 -2.80 46.93
CA ASN A 363 19.60 -4.06 47.38
C ASN A 363 18.95 -5.31 46.76
N GLU A 364 17.74 -5.18 46.26
CA GLU A 364 17.00 -6.25 45.60
C GLU A 364 17.24 -6.27 44.07
N MET A 365 17.74 -5.18 43.50
CA MET A 365 18.09 -5.09 42.08
C MET A 365 19.43 -5.79 41.80
N THR A 366 19.48 -7.09 42.07
CA THR A 366 20.67 -7.91 41.79
C THR A 366 20.38 -8.97 40.76
N TYR A 367 21.43 -9.44 40.05
CA TYR A 367 21.29 -10.47 39.03
C TYR A 367 20.67 -11.77 39.61
N ASP A 368 21.06 -12.14 40.83
CA ASP A 368 20.55 -13.35 41.52
C ASP A 368 19.08 -13.24 41.96
N ASN A 369 18.54 -12.02 42.02
CA ASN A 369 17.15 -11.74 42.36
C ASN A 369 16.27 -11.38 41.15
N MET A 370 16.83 -11.48 39.94
CA MET A 370 16.09 -11.21 38.71
C MET A 370 15.13 -12.35 38.40
N LYS A 371 13.88 -12.03 38.09
CA LYS A 371 12.87 -12.98 37.59
C LYS A 371 13.27 -13.52 36.23
N ASP A 372 13.11 -14.81 36.00
CA ASP A 372 13.23 -15.41 34.69
C ASP A 372 11.96 -15.20 33.82
N ASP A 373 11.96 -15.65 32.58
CA ASP A 373 10.84 -15.46 31.67
C ASP A 373 9.58 -16.21 32.13
N ASP A 374 9.72 -17.40 32.76
CA ASP A 374 8.60 -18.18 33.25
C ASP A 374 7.95 -17.48 34.46
N ASP A 375 8.76 -16.91 35.37
CA ASP A 375 8.29 -16.12 36.49
C ASP A 375 7.55 -14.84 36.05
N ARG A 376 8.02 -14.20 35.00
CA ARG A 376 7.40 -13.00 34.42
C ARG A 376 6.10 -13.31 33.69
N LEU A 377 6.04 -14.43 32.94
CA LEU A 377 4.87 -14.85 32.19
C LEU A 377 3.62 -15.09 33.01
N ALA A 378 3.78 -15.55 34.26
CA ALA A 378 2.67 -15.95 35.13
C ALA A 378 1.69 -14.79 35.40
N SER A 379 2.21 -13.64 35.76
CA SER A 379 1.45 -12.39 35.98
C SER A 379 2.40 -11.22 36.17
N ASN A 380 1.89 -9.98 36.00
CA ASN A 380 2.60 -8.80 36.48
C ASN A 380 2.61 -8.75 38.04
N ALA A 381 3.32 -7.81 38.61
CA ALA A 381 3.45 -7.71 40.07
C ALA A 381 2.13 -7.43 40.80
N ASP A 382 1.15 -6.84 40.13
CA ASP A 382 -0.18 -6.58 40.68
C ASP A 382 -1.09 -7.83 40.62
N GLY A 383 -0.57 -8.96 40.08
CA GLY A 383 -1.32 -10.20 39.84
C GLY A 383 -2.22 -10.20 38.63
N ASP A 384 -2.16 -9.14 37.81
CA ASP A 384 -2.93 -9.01 36.60
C ASP A 384 -2.21 -9.68 35.42
N PRO A 385 -2.92 -10.22 34.45
CA PRO A 385 -2.30 -10.71 33.21
C PRO A 385 -1.67 -9.54 32.43
N TRP A 386 -0.53 -9.81 31.77
CA TRP A 386 0.14 -8.81 30.91
C TRP A 386 -0.73 -8.34 29.76
N TYR A 387 -1.51 -9.24 29.22
CA TYR A 387 -2.33 -9.03 28.04
C TYR A 387 -3.77 -9.46 28.33
N ARG A 388 -4.69 -8.84 27.64
CA ARG A 388 -6.09 -9.26 27.60
C ARG A 388 -6.52 -9.53 26.16
N ASP A 389 -7.37 -10.52 25.98
CA ASP A 389 -8.03 -10.76 24.72
C ASP A 389 -8.94 -9.59 24.37
N VAL A 390 -9.04 -9.28 23.09
CA VAL A 390 -9.87 -8.19 22.60
C VAL A 390 -11.27 -8.71 22.29
N ASP A 391 -12.28 -7.99 22.80
CA ASP A 391 -13.67 -8.27 22.50
C ASP A 391 -14.01 -7.96 21.03
N PRO A 392 -14.79 -8.81 20.36
CA PRO A 392 -15.26 -8.56 19.01
C PRO A 392 -16.07 -7.27 18.91
N LYS A 393 -15.93 -6.56 17.78
CA LYS A 393 -16.67 -5.33 17.49
C LYS A 393 -17.92 -5.62 16.70
N THR A 394 -19.04 -4.96 17.03
CA THR A 394 -20.32 -5.13 16.34
C THR A 394 -20.89 -3.79 15.93
N GLN A 395 -21.48 -3.73 14.73
CA GLN A 395 -21.98 -2.50 14.16
C GLN A 395 -23.33 -2.72 13.45
N PHE A 396 -24.22 -1.71 13.54
CA PHE A 396 -25.45 -1.66 12.77
C PHE A 396 -25.43 -0.51 11.77
N SER A 397 -25.71 -0.81 10.51
CA SER A 397 -25.67 0.12 9.38
C SER A 397 -27.06 0.29 8.77
N PRO A 398 -27.90 1.22 9.23
CA PRO A 398 -29.12 1.57 8.55
C PRO A 398 -28.80 2.26 7.22
N ARG A 399 -29.60 1.97 6.19
CA ARG A 399 -29.52 2.58 4.86
C ARG A 399 -30.93 2.88 4.36
N PHE A 400 -31.07 4.07 3.82
CA PHE A 400 -32.32 4.53 3.24
C PHE A 400 -32.01 5.25 1.93
N ALA A 401 -32.77 4.95 0.89
CA ALA A 401 -32.75 5.71 -0.35
C ALA A 401 -34.16 5.90 -0.89
N LEU A 402 -34.41 7.05 -1.47
CA LEU A 402 -35.69 7.41 -2.07
C LEU A 402 -35.44 8.01 -3.44
N ALA A 403 -36.17 7.56 -4.45
CA ALA A 403 -36.16 8.16 -5.77
C ALA A 403 -37.61 8.40 -6.25
N PHE A 404 -37.85 9.56 -6.84
CA PHE A 404 -39.15 9.90 -7.41
C PHE A 404 -39.00 10.79 -8.64
N PRO A 405 -39.87 10.62 -9.65
CA PRO A 405 -39.83 11.44 -10.85
C PRO A 405 -40.28 12.87 -10.54
N ILE A 406 -39.64 13.83 -11.17
CA ILE A 406 -40.04 15.25 -11.14
C ILE A 406 -40.62 15.65 -12.49
N THR A 407 -40.11 15.03 -13.55
CA THR A 407 -40.58 15.22 -14.93
C THR A 407 -40.68 13.87 -15.62
N ASP A 408 -41.30 13.80 -16.81
CA ASP A 408 -41.37 12.58 -17.62
C ASP A 408 -39.99 11.98 -17.94
N LYS A 409 -38.92 12.75 -17.80
CA LYS A 409 -37.54 12.38 -18.16
C LYS A 409 -36.53 12.70 -17.07
N GLY A 410 -37.00 13.04 -15.89
CA GLY A 410 -36.13 13.43 -14.80
C GLY A 410 -36.61 12.91 -13.45
N TYR A 411 -35.65 12.53 -12.62
CA TYR A 411 -35.93 12.08 -11.25
C TYR A 411 -34.97 12.69 -10.26
N MET A 412 -35.44 12.83 -9.03
CA MET A 412 -34.62 13.20 -7.87
C MET A 412 -34.43 11.99 -6.99
N HIS A 413 -33.26 11.91 -6.37
CA HIS A 413 -32.96 10.88 -5.40
C HIS A 413 -32.32 11.45 -4.15
N PHE A 414 -32.57 10.79 -3.03
CA PHE A 414 -31.93 11.01 -1.73
C PHE A 414 -31.34 9.68 -1.27
N SER A 415 -30.18 9.73 -0.65
CA SER A 415 -29.65 8.58 0.08
C SER A 415 -29.07 8.99 1.42
N TYR A 416 -29.24 8.12 2.39
CA TYR A 416 -28.66 8.19 3.71
C TYR A 416 -28.17 6.83 4.12
N GLY A 417 -26.97 6.76 4.71
CA GLY A 417 -26.45 5.48 5.17
C GLY A 417 -25.28 5.59 6.13
N HIS A 418 -25.14 4.56 6.95
CA HIS A 418 -23.97 4.33 7.75
C HIS A 418 -23.07 3.30 7.05
N PHE A 419 -21.78 3.57 7.07
CA PHE A 419 -20.74 2.72 6.50
C PHE A 419 -19.64 2.55 7.52
N PHE A 420 -19.15 1.33 7.69
CA PHE A 420 -18.07 1.00 8.58
C PHE A 420 -16.88 0.45 7.80
N GLN A 421 -15.68 0.77 8.26
CA GLN A 421 -14.43 0.28 7.74
C GLN A 421 -13.56 -0.18 8.90
N ASN A 422 -13.22 -1.46 8.93
CA ASN A 422 -12.27 -1.99 9.91
C ASN A 422 -10.91 -1.29 9.73
N PRO A 423 -10.13 -1.08 10.81
CA PRO A 423 -8.77 -0.61 10.71
C PRO A 423 -7.92 -1.54 9.83
N GLU A 424 -6.88 -1.01 9.22
CA GLU A 424 -5.90 -1.84 8.52
C GLU A 424 -5.23 -2.79 9.50
N PHE A 425 -4.93 -4.01 9.05
CA PHE A 425 -4.33 -5.03 9.91
C PHE A 425 -2.95 -4.62 10.46
N SER A 426 -2.22 -3.76 9.75
CA SER A 426 -0.99 -3.15 10.26
C SER A 426 -1.22 -2.37 11.54
N TYR A 427 -2.29 -1.57 11.64
CA TYR A 427 -2.58 -0.80 12.86
C TYR A 427 -3.04 -1.67 14.03
N LEU A 428 -3.52 -2.89 13.76
CA LEU A 428 -3.93 -3.85 14.79
C LEU A 428 -2.75 -4.68 15.31
N TYR A 429 -1.76 -4.99 14.44
CA TYR A 429 -0.78 -6.05 14.71
C TYR A 429 0.69 -5.62 14.62
N THR A 430 1.00 -4.36 14.30
CA THR A 430 2.38 -3.85 14.34
C THR A 430 2.99 -4.02 15.71
N ASN A 431 4.27 -4.36 15.77
CA ASN A 431 5.02 -4.65 16.98
C ASN A 431 4.29 -5.71 17.85
N PRO A 432 4.20 -6.96 17.37
CA PRO A 432 3.37 -8.01 17.96
C PRO A 432 3.86 -8.47 19.34
N GLU A 433 5.12 -8.22 19.67
CA GLU A 433 5.73 -8.53 20.97
C GLU A 433 5.63 -7.35 21.96
N PHE A 434 5.04 -6.23 21.56
CA PHE A 434 4.85 -5.03 22.37
C PHE A 434 6.17 -4.44 22.93
N GLU A 435 7.22 -4.46 22.13
CA GLU A 435 8.55 -3.99 22.52
C GLU A 435 8.65 -2.47 22.54
N VAL A 436 9.29 -1.93 23.56
CA VAL A 436 9.63 -0.51 23.66
C VAL A 436 11.14 -0.39 23.77
N PRO A 437 11.84 0.08 22.72
CA PRO A 437 13.28 0.22 22.74
C PRO A 437 13.72 1.19 23.85
N PRO A 438 14.70 0.83 24.69
CA PRO A 438 15.16 1.67 25.79
C PRO A 438 15.90 2.90 25.26
N SER A 439 15.78 4.01 25.99
CA SER A 439 16.51 5.29 25.72
C SER A 439 16.28 5.88 24.34
N SER A 440 15.17 5.60 23.73
CA SER A 440 14.89 5.98 22.34
C SER A 440 14.08 7.28 22.20
N GLY A 441 13.69 7.91 23.31
CA GLY A 441 12.75 9.03 23.26
C GLY A 441 11.38 8.55 22.78
N VAL A 442 10.96 8.93 21.56
CA VAL A 442 9.75 8.37 20.90
C VAL A 442 10.22 7.37 19.84
N GLY A 443 10.40 6.10 20.26
CA GLY A 443 11.18 5.14 19.49
C GLY A 443 10.40 4.25 18.52
N THR A 444 9.12 3.96 18.79
CA THR A 444 8.35 2.98 18.01
C THR A 444 6.87 3.25 18.01
N THR A 445 6.14 2.61 17.10
CA THR A 445 4.68 2.52 17.13
C THR A 445 4.24 1.12 17.52
N MET A 446 3.13 1.02 18.24
CA MET A 446 2.54 -0.22 18.73
C MET A 446 1.14 -0.39 18.18
N GLY A 447 0.86 -1.57 17.66
CA GLY A 447 -0.47 -1.97 17.19
C GLY A 447 -1.46 -2.06 18.36
N ASN A 448 -2.74 -1.88 18.03
CA ASN A 448 -3.82 -1.99 18.98
C ASN A 448 -5.01 -2.74 18.38
N ALA A 449 -5.13 -4.00 18.73
CA ALA A 449 -6.21 -4.83 18.22
C ALA A 449 -7.60 -4.39 18.75
N ASP A 450 -7.65 -3.59 19.82
CA ASP A 450 -8.90 -3.09 20.42
C ASP A 450 -9.48 -1.83 19.74
N MET A 451 -8.96 -1.47 18.56
CA MET A 451 -9.48 -0.36 17.78
C MET A 451 -10.89 -0.62 17.25
N GLU A 452 -11.71 0.42 17.27
CA GLU A 452 -13.05 0.40 16.68
C GLU A 452 -13.00 0.61 15.17
N PRO A 453 -13.97 0.08 14.40
CA PRO A 453 -14.12 0.44 13.00
C PRO A 453 -14.39 1.94 12.81
N GLN A 454 -13.80 2.50 11.76
CA GLN A 454 -14.14 3.86 11.31
C GLN A 454 -15.58 3.90 10.85
N ARG A 455 -16.28 5.00 11.19
CA ARG A 455 -17.69 5.19 10.85
C ARG A 455 -17.87 6.38 9.92
N THR A 456 -18.51 6.17 8.77
CA THR A 456 -18.94 7.23 7.87
C THR A 456 -20.47 7.32 7.85
N THR A 457 -21.02 8.50 8.14
CA THR A 457 -22.43 8.80 7.88
C THR A 457 -22.49 9.63 6.60
N GLN A 458 -23.18 9.14 5.59
CA GLN A 458 -23.28 9.76 4.27
C GLN A 458 -24.68 10.22 3.96
N TYR A 459 -24.78 11.42 3.39
CA TYR A 459 -26.00 12.04 2.88
C TYR A 459 -25.76 12.42 1.43
N GLU A 460 -26.72 12.12 0.57
CA GLU A 460 -26.69 12.49 -0.84
C GLU A 460 -28.05 13.01 -1.29
N VAL A 461 -28.02 13.97 -2.17
CA VAL A 461 -29.18 14.43 -2.93
C VAL A 461 -28.77 14.61 -4.38
N GLY A 462 -29.49 14.00 -5.29
CA GLY A 462 -29.18 14.07 -6.70
C GLY A 462 -30.42 14.29 -7.56
N PHE A 463 -30.14 14.89 -8.70
CA PHE A 463 -31.10 15.15 -9.75
C PHE A 463 -30.56 14.63 -11.06
N SER A 464 -31.33 13.79 -11.74
CA SER A 464 -30.99 13.25 -13.06
C SER A 464 -32.04 13.63 -14.06
N GLN A 465 -31.64 14.18 -15.21
CA GLN A 465 -32.52 14.62 -16.28
C GLN A 465 -32.03 14.13 -17.64
N GLN A 466 -32.88 13.54 -18.41
CA GLN A 466 -32.63 13.29 -19.83
C GLN A 466 -33.01 14.53 -20.63
N VAL A 467 -32.08 15.01 -21.44
CA VAL A 467 -32.25 16.11 -22.39
C VAL A 467 -32.26 15.58 -23.82
N GLY A 468 -33.34 15.85 -24.55
CA GLY A 468 -33.53 15.24 -25.85
C GLY A 468 -33.70 13.71 -25.73
N GLN A 469 -33.08 12.99 -26.70
CA GLN A 469 -33.13 11.51 -26.72
C GLN A 469 -31.83 10.86 -26.24
N ASP A 470 -30.72 11.60 -26.22
CA ASP A 470 -29.39 11.05 -26.16
C ASP A 470 -28.51 11.56 -25.03
N ILE A 471 -28.90 12.65 -24.39
CA ILE A 471 -28.10 13.31 -23.36
C ILE A 471 -28.72 13.07 -21.99
N GLY A 472 -27.93 12.56 -21.05
CA GLY A 472 -28.25 12.51 -19.63
C GLY A 472 -27.40 13.50 -18.86
N ILE A 473 -28.02 14.23 -17.95
CA ILE A 473 -27.35 15.15 -17.02
C ILE A 473 -27.69 14.72 -15.61
N GLU A 474 -26.69 14.58 -14.77
CA GLU A 474 -26.86 14.27 -13.37
C GLU A 474 -26.08 15.26 -12.51
N VAL A 475 -26.72 15.76 -11.46
CA VAL A 475 -26.09 16.62 -10.45
C VAL A 475 -26.33 15.99 -9.09
N THR A 476 -25.25 15.70 -8.35
CA THR A 476 -25.35 15.08 -7.03
C THR A 476 -24.52 15.89 -6.03
N GLY A 477 -25.17 16.35 -4.96
CA GLY A 477 -24.52 16.91 -3.78
C GLY A 477 -24.36 15.83 -2.72
N TYR A 478 -23.25 15.80 -2.03
CA TYR A 478 -22.99 14.86 -0.95
C TYR A 478 -22.29 15.48 0.25
N PHE A 479 -22.54 14.88 1.41
CA PHE A 479 -21.84 15.16 2.66
C PHE A 479 -21.53 13.85 3.37
N LYS A 480 -20.26 13.69 3.80
CA LYS A 480 -19.76 12.55 4.57
C LYS A 480 -19.18 13.06 5.88
N ASP A 481 -19.69 12.55 6.99
CA ASP A 481 -19.17 12.72 8.35
C ASP A 481 -18.42 11.46 8.73
N ILE A 482 -17.11 11.58 8.95
CA ILE A 482 -16.22 10.44 9.21
C ILE A 482 -15.69 10.56 10.63
N ARG A 483 -15.92 9.53 11.42
CA ARG A 483 -15.51 9.46 12.83
C ARG A 483 -14.70 8.21 13.11
N ASN A 484 -14.00 8.22 14.23
CA ASN A 484 -13.11 7.13 14.64
C ASN A 484 -11.99 6.90 13.62
N LEU A 485 -11.47 7.94 12.98
CA LEU A 485 -10.28 7.83 12.16
C LEU A 485 -9.11 7.33 12.99
N ASN A 486 -8.27 6.55 12.36
CA ASN A 486 -7.05 6.03 12.95
C ASN A 486 -6.08 7.17 13.25
N SER A 487 -5.46 7.12 14.40
CA SER A 487 -4.47 8.10 14.88
C SER A 487 -3.49 7.38 15.80
N THR A 488 -2.47 8.06 16.28
CA THR A 488 -1.58 7.61 17.33
C THR A 488 -1.73 8.47 18.59
N ARG A 489 -1.56 7.83 19.75
CA ARG A 489 -1.43 8.49 21.04
C ARG A 489 -0.07 8.16 21.61
N ILE A 490 0.65 9.19 22.05
CA ILE A 490 1.93 9.01 22.72
C ILE A 490 1.69 8.50 24.14
N ILE A 491 2.33 7.39 24.45
CA ILE A 491 2.33 6.76 25.76
C ILE A 491 3.70 7.00 26.40
N GLN A 492 3.72 7.55 27.59
CA GLN A 492 4.91 7.60 28.43
C GLN A 492 5.09 6.23 29.07
N SER A 493 6.21 5.55 28.82
CA SER A 493 6.56 4.31 29.50
C SER A 493 6.84 4.53 30.99
N PHE A 494 7.09 3.47 31.72
CA PHE A 494 7.51 3.57 33.13
C PHE A 494 8.83 4.32 33.28
N ILE A 495 9.75 4.14 32.32
CA ILE A 495 11.03 4.85 32.28
C ILE A 495 10.81 6.28 31.79
N ALA A 496 11.22 7.25 32.59
CA ALA A 496 11.09 8.65 32.25
C ALA A 496 11.91 8.98 30.98
N GLY A 497 11.24 9.57 29.98
CA GLY A 497 11.84 9.91 28.69
C GLY A 497 11.59 8.89 27.58
N ASP A 498 11.33 7.62 27.92
CA ASP A 498 11.01 6.61 26.91
C ASP A 498 9.51 6.63 26.60
N ARG A 499 9.17 6.88 25.34
CA ARG A 499 7.80 7.04 24.86
C ARG A 499 7.60 6.24 23.60
N TYR A 500 6.36 5.86 23.33
CA TYR A 500 5.97 5.19 22.07
C TYR A 500 4.60 5.65 21.61
N GLY A 501 4.33 5.47 20.33
CA GLY A 501 3.02 5.76 19.73
C GLY A 501 2.14 4.52 19.75
N MET A 502 0.94 4.57 20.33
CA MET A 502 -0.06 3.51 20.25
C MET A 502 -1.18 3.91 19.30
N TYR A 503 -1.55 3.03 18.37
CA TYR A 503 -2.67 3.29 17.47
C TYR A 503 -4.00 3.33 18.22
N ILE A 504 -4.81 4.34 17.94
CA ILE A 504 -6.12 4.57 18.55
C ILE A 504 -7.12 5.14 17.52
N ASN A 505 -8.40 5.16 17.88
CA ASN A 505 -9.44 5.90 17.18
C ASN A 505 -9.65 7.25 17.86
N ARG A 506 -9.26 8.34 17.24
CA ARG A 506 -9.42 9.66 17.83
C ARG A 506 -9.93 10.69 16.86
N ASP A 507 -9.49 10.62 15.61
CA ASP A 507 -9.59 11.71 14.68
C ASP A 507 -10.95 11.77 13.98
N TYR A 508 -11.22 12.93 13.41
CA TYR A 508 -12.45 13.30 12.72
C TYR A 508 -12.10 13.85 11.34
N ALA A 509 -12.95 13.53 10.35
CA ALA A 509 -12.90 14.15 9.04
C ALA A 509 -14.29 14.37 8.48
N ASN A 510 -14.40 15.28 7.52
CA ASN A 510 -15.57 15.42 6.68
C ASN A 510 -15.18 15.59 5.22
N SER A 511 -16.05 15.12 4.33
CA SER A 511 -15.92 15.37 2.91
C SER A 511 -17.26 15.77 2.34
N ARG A 512 -17.29 16.87 1.57
CA ARG A 512 -18.50 17.43 0.97
C ARG A 512 -18.23 17.90 -0.45
N GLY A 513 -19.22 17.80 -1.30
CA GLY A 513 -19.01 18.18 -2.68
C GLY A 513 -20.25 18.11 -3.56
N ILE A 514 -20.05 18.53 -4.79
CA ILE A 514 -21.04 18.46 -5.87
C ILE A 514 -20.39 17.80 -7.07
N THR A 515 -21.07 16.80 -7.64
CA THR A 515 -20.68 16.14 -8.89
C THR A 515 -21.67 16.50 -9.98
N LEU A 516 -21.15 16.87 -11.16
CA LEU A 516 -21.91 17.05 -12.40
C LEU A 516 -21.44 16.00 -13.40
N ALA A 517 -22.34 15.13 -13.84
CA ALA A 517 -22.08 14.15 -14.88
C ALA A 517 -22.97 14.44 -16.11
N VAL A 518 -22.35 14.51 -17.27
CA VAL A 518 -23.03 14.65 -18.56
C VAL A 518 -22.65 13.47 -19.44
N SER A 519 -23.62 12.69 -19.87
CA SER A 519 -23.41 11.55 -20.73
C SER A 519 -24.17 11.70 -22.06
N LYS A 520 -23.51 11.36 -23.15
CA LYS A 520 -24.12 11.28 -24.49
C LYS A 520 -24.03 9.85 -25.03
N ARG A 521 -25.19 9.25 -25.32
CA ARG A 521 -25.27 7.92 -25.92
C ARG A 521 -24.63 7.88 -27.32
N PRO A 522 -24.17 6.70 -27.80
CA PRO A 522 -23.56 6.54 -29.11
C PRO A 522 -24.60 6.55 -30.25
N THR A 523 -25.42 7.60 -30.29
CA THR A 523 -26.34 7.89 -31.39
C THR A 523 -25.65 8.88 -32.33
N GLY A 524 -25.54 8.52 -33.60
CA GLY A 524 -24.76 9.32 -34.57
C GLY A 524 -23.25 9.06 -34.44
N ARG A 525 -22.44 10.12 -34.67
CA ARG A 525 -20.98 10.00 -34.78
C ARG A 525 -20.22 10.32 -33.52
N VAL A 526 -20.87 10.88 -32.52
CA VAL A 526 -20.21 11.33 -31.28
C VAL A 526 -20.91 10.71 -30.04
N SER A 527 -20.13 10.15 -29.17
CA SER A 527 -20.55 9.67 -27.83
C SER A 527 -19.51 10.06 -26.78
N GLY A 528 -19.90 10.04 -25.51
CA GLY A 528 -18.95 10.30 -24.45
C GLY A 528 -19.59 10.69 -23.13
N ASN A 529 -18.75 10.95 -22.16
CA ASN A 529 -19.13 11.46 -20.84
C ASN A 529 -18.15 12.55 -20.39
N VAL A 530 -18.68 13.44 -19.56
CA VAL A 530 -17.94 14.49 -18.87
C VAL A 530 -18.38 14.45 -17.42
N ASP A 531 -17.45 14.21 -16.51
CA ASP A 531 -17.67 14.12 -15.09
C ASP A 531 -16.82 15.18 -14.38
N TYR A 532 -17.47 16.10 -13.69
CA TYR A 532 -16.82 17.15 -12.93
C TYR A 532 -17.23 17.04 -11.47
N THR A 533 -16.25 17.09 -10.57
CA THR A 533 -16.48 17.12 -9.13
C THR A 533 -15.78 18.33 -8.50
N TYR A 534 -16.52 19.07 -7.71
CA TYR A 534 -15.99 19.99 -6.74
C TYR A 534 -16.12 19.37 -5.36
N SER A 535 -15.02 19.23 -4.62
CA SER A 535 -15.01 18.59 -3.29
C SER A 535 -14.12 19.32 -2.31
N ILE A 536 -14.48 19.21 -1.03
CA ILE A 536 -13.71 19.70 0.11
C ILE A 536 -13.59 18.55 1.09
N SER A 537 -12.36 18.19 1.45
CA SER A 537 -12.07 17.15 2.45
C SER A 537 -11.16 17.75 3.52
N GLU A 538 -11.63 17.77 4.77
CA GLU A 538 -10.95 18.36 5.92
C GLU A 538 -11.00 17.41 7.11
N GLY A 539 -9.95 17.39 7.93
CA GLY A 539 -9.84 16.53 9.10
C GLY A 539 -8.79 17.03 10.09
N ASN A 540 -8.57 16.28 11.16
CA ASN A 540 -7.55 16.60 12.17
C ASN A 540 -6.14 16.29 11.67
N ALA A 541 -5.97 15.16 10.95
CA ALA A 541 -4.72 14.74 10.35
C ALA A 541 -5.00 13.83 9.15
N SER A 542 -4.09 13.79 8.20
CA SER A 542 -4.17 12.92 7.02
C SER A 542 -3.54 11.55 7.28
N ASP A 543 -2.46 11.52 8.06
CA ASP A 543 -1.69 10.32 8.39
C ASP A 543 -1.98 9.88 9.84
N PRO A 544 -2.32 8.62 10.11
CA PRO A 544 -2.50 8.10 11.46
C PRO A 544 -1.28 8.27 12.36
N THR A 545 -0.06 8.33 11.79
CA THR A 545 1.19 8.51 12.52
C THR A 545 1.63 9.97 12.67
N ALA A 546 0.84 10.93 12.17
CA ALA A 546 1.20 12.35 12.23
C ALA A 546 1.55 12.81 13.66
N ALA A 547 0.72 12.46 14.66
CA ALA A 547 0.98 12.83 16.04
C ALA A 547 2.27 12.19 16.62
N PHE A 548 2.65 11.01 16.14
CA PHE A 548 3.89 10.33 16.51
C PHE A 548 5.12 11.10 15.97
N TYR A 549 5.10 11.48 14.69
CA TYR A 549 6.18 12.25 14.08
C TYR A 549 6.27 13.67 14.64
N ASP A 550 5.13 14.33 14.90
CA ASP A 550 5.12 15.64 15.55
C ASP A 550 5.82 15.59 16.91
N GLU A 551 5.55 14.57 17.71
CA GLU A 551 6.18 14.39 19.03
C GLU A 551 7.68 14.10 18.91
N GLN A 552 8.12 13.30 17.92
CA GLN A 552 9.56 13.10 17.66
C GLN A 552 10.30 14.40 17.35
N LEU A 553 9.63 15.31 16.65
CA LEU A 553 10.16 16.62 16.28
C LEU A 553 9.92 17.69 17.35
N ASN A 554 9.29 17.35 18.49
CA ASN A 554 8.84 18.28 19.53
C ASN A 554 7.90 19.38 18.99
N ILE A 555 7.04 19.02 18.06
CA ILE A 555 6.00 19.87 17.49
C ILE A 555 4.66 19.54 18.17
N GLU A 556 3.90 20.56 18.60
CA GLU A 556 2.57 20.34 19.17
C GLU A 556 1.60 19.88 18.06
N PRO A 557 0.86 18.76 18.24
CA PRO A 557 -0.10 18.28 17.25
C PRO A 557 -1.22 19.30 16.98
N GLU A 558 -1.69 19.34 15.74
CA GLU A 558 -2.74 20.23 15.28
C GLU A 558 -4.05 20.01 16.04
N LYS A 559 -4.71 21.10 16.43
CA LYS A 559 -6.02 21.09 17.11
C LYS A 559 -7.15 21.68 16.25
N VAL A 560 -6.86 21.95 14.98
CA VAL A 560 -7.80 22.52 14.01
C VAL A 560 -8.03 21.56 12.86
N LEU A 561 -9.11 21.78 12.11
CA LEU A 561 -9.34 21.05 10.87
C LEU A 561 -8.43 21.61 9.78
N VAL A 562 -7.68 20.73 9.14
CA VAL A 562 -6.80 21.05 8.01
C VAL A 562 -7.29 20.33 6.74
N PRO A 563 -6.97 20.83 5.54
CA PRO A 563 -7.21 20.06 4.32
C PRO A 563 -6.47 18.73 4.38
N LEU A 564 -7.13 17.64 4.01
CA LEU A 564 -6.52 16.31 3.98
C LEU A 564 -5.67 16.12 2.71
N ASP A 565 -4.66 15.27 2.73
CA ASP A 565 -3.71 15.02 1.63
C ASP A 565 -4.38 14.71 0.30
N TRP A 566 -5.60 14.16 0.34
CA TRP A 566 -6.42 13.86 -0.83
C TRP A 566 -7.47 14.94 -1.18
N ASP A 567 -7.44 16.12 -0.51
CA ASP A 567 -8.36 17.21 -0.79
C ASP A 567 -8.09 17.83 -2.17
N GLN A 568 -8.61 17.20 -3.21
CA GLN A 568 -8.58 17.73 -4.57
C GLN A 568 -9.85 18.51 -4.88
N ARG A 569 -9.74 19.85 -4.88
CA ARG A 569 -10.91 20.76 -5.01
C ARG A 569 -11.66 20.58 -6.33
N HIS A 570 -10.96 20.37 -7.43
CA HIS A 570 -11.55 20.24 -8.75
C HIS A 570 -11.01 19.00 -9.45
N THR A 571 -11.91 18.13 -9.88
CA THR A 571 -11.60 16.95 -10.69
C THR A 571 -12.49 16.97 -11.92
N LEU A 572 -11.89 16.84 -13.11
CA LEU A 572 -12.62 16.73 -14.37
C LEU A 572 -12.11 15.52 -15.14
N ASN A 573 -13.02 14.61 -15.47
CA ASN A 573 -12.77 13.47 -16.31
C ASN A 573 -13.68 13.53 -17.54
N THR A 574 -13.10 13.38 -18.71
CA THR A 574 -13.83 13.44 -19.98
C THR A 574 -13.40 12.30 -20.87
N ASN A 575 -14.35 11.64 -21.48
CA ASN A 575 -14.11 10.67 -22.51
C ASN A 575 -15.02 10.99 -23.70
N LEU A 576 -14.45 11.40 -24.83
CA LEU A 576 -15.16 11.71 -26.05
C LEU A 576 -14.72 10.77 -27.14
N THR A 577 -15.67 10.09 -27.78
CA THR A 577 -15.42 9.18 -28.88
C THR A 577 -16.11 9.67 -30.14
N TYR A 578 -15.31 9.81 -31.21
CA TYR A 578 -15.79 10.08 -32.53
C TYR A 578 -15.74 8.80 -33.38
N HIS A 579 -16.84 8.48 -34.02
CA HIS A 579 -17.00 7.32 -34.89
C HIS A 579 -17.07 7.79 -36.37
N PRO A 580 -15.93 7.90 -37.06
CA PRO A 580 -15.93 8.28 -38.49
C PRO A 580 -16.70 7.28 -39.34
N PHE A 581 -16.56 5.98 -39.01
CA PHE A 581 -17.26 4.87 -39.67
C PHE A 581 -17.80 3.92 -38.61
N LYS A 582 -18.74 3.02 -38.96
CA LYS A 582 -19.29 2.00 -38.03
C LYS A 582 -18.22 1.05 -37.48
N SER A 583 -17.13 0.88 -38.25
CA SER A 583 -16.03 -0.04 -37.89
C SER A 583 -14.85 0.65 -37.19
N SER A 584 -14.93 1.94 -36.92
CA SER A 584 -13.81 2.71 -36.36
C SER A 584 -14.25 3.69 -35.28
N GLY A 585 -13.32 4.01 -34.40
CA GLY A 585 -13.51 5.03 -33.38
C GLY A 585 -12.18 5.66 -32.98
N ILE A 586 -12.26 6.94 -32.64
CA ILE A 586 -11.16 7.72 -32.02
C ILE A 586 -11.70 8.30 -30.74
N SER A 587 -11.13 7.88 -29.61
CA SER A 587 -11.49 8.37 -28.28
C SER A 587 -10.38 9.25 -27.73
N LEU A 588 -10.76 10.40 -27.20
CA LEU A 588 -9.91 11.26 -26.41
C LEU A 588 -10.35 11.15 -24.94
N VAL A 589 -9.42 10.83 -24.07
CA VAL A 589 -9.64 10.79 -22.63
C VAL A 589 -8.84 11.93 -22.02
N PHE A 590 -9.54 12.89 -21.44
CA PHE A 590 -8.94 14.03 -20.75
C PHE A 590 -9.18 13.90 -19.26
N THR A 591 -8.13 14.10 -18.45
CA THR A 591 -8.20 14.17 -17.00
C THR A 591 -7.55 15.45 -16.52
N TYR A 592 -8.17 16.09 -15.55
CA TYR A 592 -7.66 17.27 -14.85
C TYR A 592 -7.92 17.13 -13.37
N GLY A 593 -6.91 17.43 -12.55
CA GLY A 593 -7.01 17.54 -11.10
C GLY A 593 -6.35 18.82 -10.61
N SER A 594 -7.04 19.60 -9.79
CA SER A 594 -6.39 20.69 -9.09
C SER A 594 -5.33 20.15 -8.13
N GLY A 595 -4.35 20.96 -7.79
CA GLY A 595 -3.29 20.56 -6.87
C GLY A 595 -3.85 20.07 -5.53
N ILE A 596 -3.36 18.91 -5.08
CA ILE A 596 -3.60 18.40 -3.74
C ILE A 596 -2.76 19.18 -2.72
N PRO A 597 -3.15 19.18 -1.43
CA PRO A 597 -2.39 19.88 -0.39
C PRO A 597 -0.99 19.32 -0.19
N TYR A 598 -0.14 20.13 0.40
CA TYR A 598 1.14 19.76 0.99
C TYR A 598 1.53 20.75 2.09
N THR A 599 2.42 20.33 2.99
CA THR A 599 2.93 21.16 4.06
C THR A 599 4.22 21.86 3.61
N THR A 600 4.28 23.19 3.76
CA THR A 600 5.50 23.93 3.44
C THR A 600 6.56 23.74 4.54
N GLU A 601 7.78 23.50 4.13
CA GLU A 601 8.91 23.27 5.01
C GLU A 601 10.08 24.20 4.69
N TYR A 602 10.86 24.51 5.71
CA TYR A 602 12.11 25.23 5.59
C TYR A 602 13.21 24.38 6.26
N ILE A 603 14.14 23.87 5.47
CA ILE A 603 15.21 22.97 5.93
C ILE A 603 14.64 21.80 6.77
N GLY A 604 13.61 21.13 6.23
CA GLY A 604 12.95 19.98 6.90
C GLY A 604 12.08 20.35 8.11
N VAL A 605 11.92 21.64 8.42
CA VAL A 605 11.05 22.10 9.52
C VAL A 605 9.78 22.70 8.96
N ARG A 606 8.65 22.24 9.44
CA ARG A 606 7.31 22.76 9.08
C ARG A 606 7.18 24.24 9.43
N THR A 607 6.72 25.04 8.47
CA THR A 607 6.63 26.50 8.63
C THR A 607 5.27 27.00 9.09
N SER A 608 4.22 26.18 8.99
CA SER A 608 2.83 26.53 9.29
C SER A 608 2.01 25.28 9.58
N PHE A 609 0.66 25.41 9.60
CA PHE A 609 -0.25 24.26 9.71
C PHE A 609 -0.01 23.23 8.63
N GLU A 610 -0.36 21.99 8.95
CA GLU A 610 -0.35 20.88 7.98
C GLU A 610 -1.18 21.28 6.74
N ASN A 611 -0.68 20.89 5.55
CA ASN A 611 -1.41 21.07 4.30
C ASN A 611 -1.80 22.54 3.96
N ASN A 612 -0.92 23.46 4.34
CA ASN A 612 -1.11 24.90 4.18
C ASN A 612 -0.92 25.43 2.75
N ALA A 613 -0.41 24.63 1.83
CA ALA A 613 -0.19 24.99 0.43
C ALA A 613 -0.70 23.89 -0.53
N ARG A 614 -0.68 24.16 -1.84
CA ARG A 614 -1.14 23.21 -2.87
C ARG A 614 -0.11 22.99 -3.95
N LYS A 615 0.05 21.71 -4.32
CA LYS A 615 0.88 21.28 -5.46
C LYS A 615 0.32 21.87 -6.78
N PRO A 616 1.10 21.92 -7.85
CA PRO A 616 0.61 22.25 -9.18
C PRO A 616 -0.53 21.34 -9.63
N ALA A 617 -1.45 21.87 -10.43
CA ALA A 617 -2.51 21.06 -11.02
C ALA A 617 -1.93 20.06 -12.02
N THR A 618 -2.57 18.89 -12.13
CA THR A 618 -2.19 17.84 -13.08
C THR A 618 -3.24 17.72 -14.19
N TYR A 619 -2.81 17.45 -15.40
CA TYR A 619 -3.70 17.17 -16.52
C TYR A 619 -3.06 16.23 -17.53
N ASN A 620 -3.88 15.42 -18.19
CA ASN A 620 -3.44 14.45 -19.16
C ASN A 620 -4.45 14.29 -20.27
N VAL A 621 -3.97 14.00 -21.48
CA VAL A 621 -4.79 13.62 -22.63
C VAL A 621 -4.26 12.33 -23.20
N ASP A 622 -5.11 11.31 -23.24
CA ASP A 622 -4.85 10.06 -23.92
C ASP A 622 -5.69 9.96 -25.19
N MET A 623 -5.13 9.37 -26.23
CA MET A 623 -5.86 9.03 -27.45
C MET A 623 -5.90 7.52 -27.64
N LYS A 624 -7.08 6.99 -27.92
CA LYS A 624 -7.28 5.59 -28.27
C LYS A 624 -8.02 5.54 -29.62
N SER A 625 -7.49 4.80 -30.56
CA SER A 625 -8.14 4.61 -31.85
C SER A 625 -8.20 3.12 -32.18
N TYR A 626 -9.26 2.74 -32.87
CA TYR A 626 -9.41 1.38 -33.36
C TYR A 626 -10.03 1.37 -34.77
N TYR A 627 -9.70 0.34 -35.51
CA TYR A 627 -10.30 0.03 -36.78
C TYR A 627 -10.54 -1.47 -36.88
N ASN A 628 -11.80 -1.86 -37.15
CA ASN A 628 -12.22 -3.24 -37.26
C ASN A 628 -12.53 -3.53 -38.75
N PHE A 629 -12.01 -4.61 -39.29
CA PHE A 629 -12.35 -5.09 -40.62
C PHE A 629 -12.48 -6.61 -40.63
N THR A 630 -13.30 -7.09 -41.54
CA THR A 630 -13.56 -8.52 -41.72
C THR A 630 -12.78 -9.03 -42.90
N LEU A 631 -11.98 -10.09 -42.71
CA LEU A 631 -11.23 -10.73 -43.76
C LEU A 631 -11.88 -12.09 -44.11
N PHE A 632 -12.15 -12.30 -45.41
CA PHE A 632 -12.78 -13.52 -45.95
C PHE A 632 -14.12 -13.89 -45.30
N ASN A 633 -14.87 -12.95 -44.72
CA ASN A 633 -16.11 -13.14 -43.98
C ASN A 633 -15.99 -14.16 -42.81
N LYS A 634 -14.78 -14.52 -42.41
CA LYS A 634 -14.46 -15.52 -41.40
C LYS A 634 -13.65 -14.98 -40.24
N TYR A 635 -12.82 -14.00 -40.49
CA TYR A 635 -11.91 -13.45 -39.52
C TYR A 635 -12.24 -11.98 -39.28
N GLN A 636 -12.44 -11.63 -38.01
CA GLN A 636 -12.50 -10.22 -37.59
C GLN A 636 -11.12 -9.81 -37.10
N ILE A 637 -10.54 -8.82 -37.78
CA ILE A 637 -9.27 -8.21 -37.38
C ILE A 637 -9.58 -6.84 -36.77
N SER A 638 -9.06 -6.59 -35.59
CA SER A 638 -9.12 -5.28 -34.93
C SER A 638 -7.70 -4.76 -34.74
N THR A 639 -7.44 -3.59 -35.29
CA THR A 639 -6.19 -2.85 -35.06
C THR A 639 -6.48 -1.71 -34.08
N HIS A 640 -5.57 -1.46 -33.15
CA HIS A 640 -5.71 -0.33 -32.24
C HIS A 640 -4.39 0.38 -32.00
N ILE A 641 -4.47 1.69 -31.85
CA ILE A 641 -3.36 2.56 -31.49
C ILE A 641 -3.79 3.32 -30.24
N ASN A 642 -3.03 3.15 -29.17
CA ASN A 642 -3.24 3.88 -27.92
C ASN A 642 -2.02 4.77 -27.68
N ILE A 643 -2.25 6.07 -27.55
CA ILE A 643 -1.24 7.06 -27.22
C ILE A 643 -1.58 7.58 -25.83
N TYR A 644 -0.77 7.26 -24.87
CA TYR A 644 -0.86 7.78 -23.52
C TYR A 644 -0.01 9.04 -23.41
N ASN A 645 -0.52 10.04 -22.70
CA ASN A 645 0.10 11.35 -22.58
C ASN A 645 0.41 11.95 -23.95
N LEU A 646 -0.64 12.20 -24.74
CA LEU A 646 -0.57 12.63 -26.16
C LEU A 646 0.33 13.84 -26.36
N PHE A 647 0.34 14.79 -25.44
CA PHE A 647 1.10 16.03 -25.52
C PHE A 647 2.45 16.00 -24.81
N ASP A 648 2.85 14.84 -24.26
CA ASP A 648 4.10 14.65 -23.51
C ASP A 648 4.23 15.61 -22.31
N ILE A 649 3.14 15.79 -21.58
CA ILE A 649 3.06 16.70 -20.43
C ILE A 649 3.84 16.11 -19.27
N ARG A 650 4.67 16.92 -18.64
CA ARG A 650 5.38 16.58 -17.40
C ARG A 650 4.63 17.13 -16.19
N ASN A 651 3.66 16.38 -15.69
CA ASN A 651 2.99 16.74 -14.44
C ASN A 651 3.93 16.52 -13.25
N GLU A 652 3.99 17.49 -12.35
CA GLU A 652 4.74 17.42 -11.10
C GLU A 652 3.92 16.62 -10.09
N LEU A 653 4.26 15.35 -9.89
CA LEU A 653 3.56 14.42 -8.97
C LEU A 653 4.11 14.52 -7.56
N THR A 654 5.44 14.64 -7.45
CA THR A 654 6.16 14.91 -6.22
C THR A 654 6.82 16.28 -6.34
N ILE A 655 6.99 16.96 -5.25
CA ILE A 655 7.54 18.32 -5.20
C ILE A 655 8.53 18.45 -4.05
N TYR A 656 9.33 19.49 -4.07
CA TYR A 656 10.08 19.94 -2.91
C TYR A 656 9.18 20.80 -2.02
N ASN A 657 9.12 20.50 -0.72
CA ASN A 657 8.21 21.15 0.21
C ASN A 657 8.57 22.63 0.49
N ASP A 658 9.81 23.03 0.19
CA ASP A 658 10.29 24.42 0.33
C ASP A 658 9.82 25.33 -0.81
N THR A 659 9.60 24.78 -2.02
CA THR A 659 9.23 25.56 -3.21
C THR A 659 7.84 25.24 -3.74
N GLY A 660 7.30 24.08 -3.40
CA GLY A 660 6.08 23.57 -4.01
C GLY A 660 6.25 23.14 -5.47
N ARG A 661 7.47 22.93 -5.95
CA ARG A 661 7.81 22.58 -7.32
C ARG A 661 8.72 21.34 -7.38
N ALA A 662 8.63 20.60 -8.46
CA ALA A 662 9.54 19.49 -8.77
C ALA A 662 10.85 19.94 -9.43
N THR A 663 10.87 21.16 -9.93
CA THR A 663 11.95 21.69 -10.78
C THR A 663 13.17 22.17 -10.00
N TYR A 664 12.98 22.60 -8.76
CA TYR A 664 14.05 23.14 -7.93
C TYR A 664 13.71 23.14 -6.44
N SER A 665 14.72 23.10 -5.60
CA SER A 665 14.66 23.32 -4.15
C SER A 665 15.53 24.53 -3.80
N LEU A 666 15.24 25.20 -2.69
CA LEU A 666 16.06 26.26 -2.14
C LEU A 666 17.23 25.73 -1.29
N LEU A 667 17.28 24.43 -1.07
CA LEU A 667 18.29 23.77 -0.24
C LEU A 667 19.73 24.14 -0.63
N PRO A 668 20.14 24.22 -1.93
CA PRO A 668 21.47 24.67 -2.32
C PRO A 668 21.80 26.10 -1.86
N THR A 669 20.81 26.94 -1.73
CA THR A 669 20.98 28.32 -1.24
C THR A 669 21.33 28.35 0.25
N TYR A 670 20.81 27.39 1.02
CA TYR A 670 21.03 27.32 2.47
C TYR A 670 22.23 26.46 2.85
N THR A 671 22.68 25.60 1.93
CA THR A 671 23.81 24.69 2.13
C THR A 671 24.84 24.82 0.99
N PRO A 672 25.40 26.03 0.75
CA PRO A 672 26.26 26.26 -0.41
C PRO A 672 27.56 25.47 -0.36
N GLN A 673 28.01 25.02 0.83
CA GLN A 673 29.21 24.22 1.01
C GLN A 673 29.14 22.81 0.38
N ILE A 674 27.93 22.30 0.10
CA ILE A 674 27.71 21.00 -0.54
C ILE A 674 27.08 21.12 -1.92
N SER A 675 26.87 22.34 -2.38
CA SER A 675 26.30 22.64 -3.71
C SER A 675 27.45 22.87 -4.70
N GLY A 676 27.17 22.62 -5.96
CA GLY A 676 28.10 22.90 -7.06
C GLY A 676 27.96 21.87 -8.20
N PRO A 677 28.65 22.15 -9.33
CA PRO A 677 28.70 21.19 -10.43
C PRO A 677 29.62 20.02 -10.06
N GLY A 678 29.25 18.81 -10.45
CA GLY A 678 30.06 17.62 -10.24
C GLY A 678 29.20 16.39 -10.04
N PHE A 679 29.86 15.25 -9.80
CA PHE A 679 29.23 14.00 -9.44
C PHE A 679 29.00 13.95 -7.92
N ASN A 680 27.86 13.35 -7.52
CA ASN A 680 27.49 13.19 -6.11
C ASN A 680 27.38 14.53 -5.35
N THR A 681 26.97 15.58 -6.06
CA THR A 681 26.69 16.89 -5.48
C THR A 681 25.21 17.03 -5.14
N LEU A 682 24.89 17.97 -4.25
CA LEU A 682 23.49 18.28 -3.94
C LEU A 682 22.71 18.73 -5.19
N ASP A 683 23.31 19.52 -6.05
CA ASP A 683 22.66 20.00 -7.29
C ASP A 683 22.30 18.84 -8.23
N GLU A 684 23.16 17.84 -8.37
CA GLU A 684 22.87 16.65 -9.15
C GLU A 684 21.76 15.79 -8.49
N TYR A 685 21.84 15.60 -7.17
CA TYR A 685 20.85 14.85 -6.42
C TYR A 685 19.44 15.45 -6.50
N LEU A 686 19.34 16.75 -6.61
CA LEU A 686 18.06 17.46 -6.77
C LEU A 686 17.50 17.40 -8.20
N VAL A 687 18.15 16.76 -9.14
CA VAL A 687 17.58 16.46 -10.46
C VAL A 687 16.77 15.17 -10.39
N ARG A 688 15.48 15.28 -10.09
CA ARG A 688 14.56 14.18 -9.78
C ARG A 688 13.65 13.82 -10.96
N PRO A 689 14.03 12.84 -11.83
CA PRO A 689 13.18 12.41 -12.93
C PRO A 689 11.93 11.66 -12.45
N ASP A 690 11.98 11.08 -11.28
CA ASP A 690 10.89 10.35 -10.61
C ASP A 690 9.79 11.26 -10.04
N TYR A 691 10.01 12.57 -9.96
CA TYR A 691 9.03 13.55 -9.52
C TYR A 691 7.97 13.86 -10.57
N TYR A 692 8.18 13.42 -11.81
CA TYR A 692 7.30 13.72 -12.93
C TYR A 692 6.48 12.52 -13.39
N SER A 693 5.34 12.81 -14.03
CA SER A 693 4.53 11.81 -14.72
C SER A 693 5.31 11.12 -15.85
N ARG A 694 4.84 9.91 -16.21
CA ARG A 694 5.44 9.16 -17.33
C ARG A 694 5.40 9.95 -18.64
N PRO A 695 6.43 9.85 -19.49
CA PRO A 695 6.44 10.46 -20.82
C PRO A 695 5.42 9.79 -21.75
N ARG A 696 5.20 10.38 -22.91
CA ARG A 696 4.31 9.83 -23.93
C ARG A 696 4.67 8.39 -24.30
N GLN A 697 3.64 7.54 -24.35
CA GLN A 697 3.77 6.14 -24.75
C GLN A 697 2.83 5.85 -25.92
N VAL A 698 3.34 5.21 -26.97
CA VAL A 698 2.56 4.74 -28.11
C VAL A 698 2.51 3.22 -28.08
N LYS A 699 1.29 2.65 -28.06
CA LYS A 699 1.08 1.21 -28.12
C LYS A 699 0.24 0.87 -29.34
N ILE A 700 0.75 -0.04 -30.15
CA ILE A 700 0.05 -0.58 -31.32
C ILE A 700 -0.32 -2.03 -31.00
N GLY A 701 -1.55 -2.40 -31.28
CA GLY A 701 -2.03 -3.74 -31.04
C GLY A 701 -2.91 -4.27 -32.15
N PHE A 702 -2.92 -5.59 -32.24
CA PHE A 702 -3.74 -6.33 -33.20
C PHE A 702 -4.49 -7.42 -32.47
N SER A 703 -5.75 -7.60 -32.82
CA SER A 703 -6.51 -8.77 -32.39
C SER A 703 -7.13 -9.48 -33.57
N LEU A 704 -7.14 -10.81 -33.50
CA LEU A 704 -7.76 -11.69 -34.47
C LEU A 704 -8.86 -12.48 -33.79
N GLY A 705 -10.07 -12.36 -34.27
CA GLY A 705 -11.24 -13.13 -33.84
C GLY A 705 -11.77 -14.00 -34.98
N LEU A 706 -12.33 -15.14 -34.64
CA LEU A 706 -13.12 -15.96 -35.60
C LEU A 706 -14.58 -15.50 -35.51
N ILE A 707 -15.19 -15.22 -36.65
CA ILE A 707 -16.64 -14.98 -36.74
C ILE A 707 -17.31 -16.37 -36.76
N GLN A 708 -18.12 -16.66 -35.76
CA GLN A 708 -18.92 -17.90 -35.67
C GLN A 708 -20.18 -17.80 -36.50
#